data_8ee34a1d7088efaf16ed7edda52d3c2b
#
_entry.id   8ee34a1d7088efaf16ed7edda52d3c2b
#
_cell.length_a   1.000
_cell.length_b   1.000
_cell.length_c   1.000
_cell.angle_alpha   90.00
_cell.angle_beta   90.00
_cell.angle_gamma   90.00
#
_symmetry.space_group_name_H-M   'P 1'
#
loop_
_entity.id
_entity.type
_entity.pdbx_description
1 polymer ?
#
loop_
_entity_poly.entity_id
_entity_poly.type
_entity_poly.pdbx_seq_one_letter_code
_entity_poly.pdbx_strand_id
1 'polypeptide(L)'
;MSTNAIFLTGFFDELKRRKVYRVAVAYVIAAGGVIQLASAVFPAWELPNWTLRLTVLLLLVGFPIALILAWAYDVTPSGIRMTPNLALATGGVSNRVHHRRNVFLLGLSGLILAAVAGFFLMPRLTALNAEKSIAVLPFENLSADKQNAYFADGIQDDILTNLSKIRDLKVISRTSVMGYRGNPSSARAIGKTLGVGAVLEGSVRREGNRVRLNVQLIDAETDRHLWAEDYDRELTDVFAIQTDLAQKIAQELQAQLSAREKEQILRKPTENGEAYFAFVQASSWHTSLESFDKLKAAEQLYLRAIQLDPKFSLALANLSILESWIFHAFEPVEVRRELARSYAQRALDSQPDLPDAHLARGYSLYYGDREYDAALRELAIAERGLPNDAQVSLVMGAIQRRQGQWQESTADLEKAIGLSPNDVWVLENLAYNYQMLRDYQEANRVVDRGLAIEPRSTNLWLLKSRLAIDERGDFGVAEKALNLLRQPAIGAGLKGKGELSAEDRTILLLSSANVALLQGKYEEALATLESAEDDAFSGKPGGVFEKRFMAGLAHRKLGHEAESQAAFSKAKEQAEAELRAAPNDAPRNANLARVLARLGKKDAAIAQAKHATELLPESVDAFAGPEMTAMLAEVYAVVGENANALGLLDGLLSRPSGVTVALLRLDPAMDQLRDDRRFQELLQKYGDGS
;
A
#
# COMPACT_ATOMS: atom_id res chain seq x y z
N MET A 1 39.06 36.59 -36.29
CA MET A 1 39.13 35.14 -35.88
C MET A 1 40.49 34.69 -35.33
N SER A 2 41.48 35.55 -35.10
CA SER A 2 42.87 35.15 -34.76
C SER A 2 43.24 35.28 -33.26
N THR A 3 42.43 35.95 -32.44
CA THR A 3 42.78 36.19 -31.02
C THR A 3 42.44 35.01 -30.10
N ASN A 4 41.43 34.19 -30.43
CA ASN A 4 41.01 33.04 -29.61
C ASN A 4 41.92 31.80 -29.80
N ALA A 5 42.55 31.64 -30.97
CA ALA A 5 43.45 30.50 -31.23
C ALA A 5 44.78 30.63 -30.47
N ILE A 6 45.35 31.83 -30.38
CA ILE A 6 46.59 32.11 -29.63
C ILE A 6 46.36 31.96 -28.12
N PHE A 7 45.13 32.14 -27.65
CA PHE A 7 44.74 32.05 -26.24
C PHE A 7 44.66 30.61 -25.75
N LEU A 8 44.10 29.72 -26.56
CA LEU A 8 43.97 28.28 -26.25
C LEU A 8 45.34 27.60 -26.24
N THR A 9 46.25 27.91 -27.17
CA THR A 9 47.60 27.34 -27.21
C THR A 9 48.41 27.69 -25.96
N GLY A 10 48.40 28.95 -25.50
CA GLY A 10 49.09 29.36 -24.27
C GLY A 10 48.56 28.71 -22.98
N PHE A 11 47.23 28.44 -22.90
CA PHE A 11 46.64 27.75 -21.79
C PHE A 11 47.02 26.26 -21.77
N PHE A 12 46.97 25.55 -22.88
CA PHE A 12 47.37 24.15 -22.99
C PHE A 12 48.86 23.95 -22.74
N ASP A 13 49.74 24.87 -23.18
CA ASP A 13 51.17 24.82 -22.88
C ASP A 13 51.45 25.00 -21.40
N GLU A 14 50.68 25.83 -20.70
CA GLU A 14 50.79 26.01 -19.27
C GLU A 14 50.27 24.82 -18.46
N LEU A 15 49.17 24.16 -18.90
CA LEU A 15 48.66 22.89 -18.39
C LEU A 15 49.71 21.75 -18.45
N LYS A 16 50.38 21.69 -19.63
CA LYS A 16 51.42 20.70 -19.88
C LYS A 16 52.66 20.95 -19.01
N ARG A 17 53.06 22.20 -18.87
CA ARG A 17 54.19 22.63 -18.04
C ARG A 17 53.96 22.35 -16.57
N ARG A 18 52.75 22.58 -16.06
CA ARG A 18 52.39 22.34 -14.65
C ARG A 18 51.99 20.90 -14.35
N LYS A 19 52.11 19.99 -15.34
CA LYS A 19 51.83 18.53 -15.20
C LYS A 19 50.42 18.22 -14.64
N VAL A 20 49.44 19.15 -14.78
CA VAL A 20 48.09 18.97 -14.27
C VAL A 20 47.41 17.73 -14.85
N TYR A 21 47.70 17.38 -16.13
CA TYR A 21 47.19 16.16 -16.75
C TYR A 21 47.62 14.87 -16.02
N ARG A 22 48.82 14.83 -15.39
CA ARG A 22 49.28 13.66 -14.62
C ARG A 22 48.46 13.48 -13.37
N VAL A 23 48.10 14.58 -12.70
CA VAL A 23 47.24 14.54 -11.50
C VAL A 23 45.81 14.14 -11.90
N ALA A 24 45.29 14.64 -13.03
CA ALA A 24 44.00 14.23 -13.53
C ALA A 24 43.91 12.71 -13.79
N VAL A 25 44.93 12.14 -14.49
CA VAL A 25 44.99 10.71 -14.79
C VAL A 25 45.14 9.88 -13.50
N ALA A 26 46.04 10.28 -12.60
CA ALA A 26 46.22 9.61 -11.34
C ALA A 26 44.96 9.63 -10.47
N TYR A 27 44.22 10.77 -10.47
CA TYR A 27 42.99 10.89 -9.76
C TYR A 27 41.91 9.94 -10.29
N VAL A 28 41.74 9.88 -11.63
CA VAL A 28 40.75 8.98 -12.26
C VAL A 28 41.05 7.52 -11.97
N ILE A 29 42.34 7.11 -12.01
CA ILE A 29 42.75 5.73 -11.67
C ILE A 29 42.44 5.44 -10.19
N ALA A 30 42.83 6.34 -9.28
CA ALA A 30 42.58 6.18 -7.83
C ALA A 30 41.09 6.15 -7.52
N ALA A 31 40.30 7.05 -8.12
CA ALA A 31 38.84 7.10 -7.96
C ALA A 31 38.18 5.80 -8.44
N GLY A 32 38.62 5.25 -9.59
CA GLY A 32 38.15 3.96 -10.08
C GLY A 32 38.46 2.81 -9.10
N GLY A 33 39.66 2.77 -8.52
CA GLY A 33 40.01 1.81 -7.50
C GLY A 33 39.18 1.93 -6.21
N VAL A 34 38.91 3.16 -5.77
CA VAL A 34 38.05 3.41 -4.58
C VAL A 34 36.62 2.96 -4.85
N ILE A 35 36.06 3.23 -6.05
CA ILE A 35 34.71 2.80 -6.40
C ILE A 35 34.61 1.26 -6.45
N GLN A 36 35.60 0.58 -7.05
CA GLN A 36 35.65 -0.87 -7.10
C GLN A 36 35.74 -1.49 -5.69
N LEU A 37 36.60 -0.94 -4.84
CA LEU A 37 36.77 -1.40 -3.47
C LEU A 37 35.46 -1.17 -2.67
N ALA A 38 34.87 0.02 -2.78
CA ALA A 38 33.62 0.35 -2.11
C ALA A 38 32.46 -0.55 -2.57
N SER A 39 32.38 -0.86 -3.86
CA SER A 39 31.34 -1.75 -4.40
C SER A 39 31.45 -3.20 -3.91
N ALA A 40 32.66 -3.64 -3.55
CA ALA A 40 32.91 -4.97 -2.98
C ALA A 40 32.73 -5.01 -1.45
N VAL A 41 33.17 -3.96 -0.74
CA VAL A 41 33.24 -3.94 0.74
C VAL A 41 31.91 -3.47 1.37
N PHE A 42 31.23 -2.48 0.79
CA PHE A 42 30.03 -1.90 1.40
C PHE A 42 28.87 -2.91 1.54
N PRO A 43 28.58 -3.78 0.54
CA PRO A 43 27.61 -4.84 0.71
C PRO A 43 28.02 -5.88 1.77
N ALA A 44 29.32 -6.21 1.86
CA ALA A 44 29.85 -7.15 2.84
C ALA A 44 29.75 -6.63 4.29
N TRP A 45 29.66 -5.31 4.48
CA TRP A 45 29.49 -4.65 5.77
C TRP A 45 28.03 -4.19 6.00
N GLU A 46 27.09 -4.64 5.15
CA GLU A 46 25.66 -4.27 5.22
C GLU A 46 25.40 -2.76 5.24
N LEU A 47 26.28 -1.97 4.61
CA LEU A 47 26.11 -0.53 4.53
C LEU A 47 24.97 -0.18 3.55
N PRO A 48 24.13 0.82 3.87
CA PRO A 48 23.04 1.25 2.99
C PRO A 48 23.53 1.67 1.60
N ASN A 49 22.76 1.42 0.55
CA ASN A 49 23.12 1.70 -0.85
C ASN A 49 23.46 3.18 -1.15
N TRP A 50 22.97 4.12 -0.32
CA TRP A 50 23.29 5.54 -0.46
C TRP A 50 24.76 5.87 -0.18
N THR A 51 25.48 5.03 0.60
CA THR A 51 26.90 5.23 0.96
C THR A 51 27.80 5.13 -0.27
N LEU A 52 27.51 4.20 -1.18
CA LEU A 52 28.24 4.10 -2.45
C LEU A 52 27.97 5.33 -3.34
N ARG A 53 26.72 5.82 -3.41
CA ARG A 53 26.36 7.04 -4.14
C ARG A 53 27.06 8.26 -3.57
N LEU A 54 27.13 8.38 -2.25
CA LEU A 54 27.85 9.45 -1.57
C LEU A 54 29.35 9.39 -1.89
N THR A 55 29.96 8.22 -1.92
CA THR A 55 31.36 8.04 -2.28
C THR A 55 31.64 8.53 -3.72
N VAL A 56 30.80 8.15 -4.69
CA VAL A 56 30.92 8.61 -6.07
C VAL A 56 30.76 10.13 -6.17
N LEU A 57 29.79 10.71 -5.45
CA LEU A 57 29.55 12.15 -5.41
C LEU A 57 30.76 12.90 -4.85
N LEU A 58 31.34 12.41 -3.74
CA LEU A 58 32.53 12.99 -3.14
C LEU A 58 33.75 12.95 -4.07
N LEU A 59 33.93 11.86 -4.82
CA LEU A 59 34.98 11.74 -5.83
C LEU A 59 34.75 12.70 -7.00
N LEU A 60 33.52 12.87 -7.46
CA LEU A 60 33.20 13.83 -8.53
C LEU A 60 33.44 15.28 -8.09
N VAL A 61 33.10 15.66 -6.86
CA VAL A 61 33.36 17.00 -6.31
C VAL A 61 34.88 17.18 -6.03
N GLY A 62 35.55 16.14 -5.60
CA GLY A 62 37.00 16.16 -5.36
C GLY A 62 37.86 16.38 -6.60
N PHE A 63 37.38 15.98 -7.78
CA PHE A 63 38.12 16.09 -9.03
C PHE A 63 38.50 17.55 -9.41
N PRO A 64 37.55 18.52 -9.50
CA PRO A 64 37.92 19.92 -9.77
C PRO A 64 38.81 20.51 -8.67
N ILE A 65 38.65 20.11 -7.40
CA ILE A 65 39.51 20.56 -6.31
C ILE A 65 40.95 20.07 -6.53
N ALA A 66 41.12 18.79 -6.89
CA ALA A 66 42.42 18.24 -7.20
C ALA A 66 43.13 18.95 -8.37
N LEU A 67 42.37 19.31 -9.41
CA LEU A 67 42.89 20.08 -10.55
C LEU A 67 43.34 21.51 -10.15
N ILE A 68 42.59 22.19 -9.31
CA ILE A 68 42.93 23.52 -8.78
C ILE A 68 44.17 23.44 -7.91
N LEU A 69 44.31 22.44 -7.05
CA LEU A 69 45.47 22.24 -6.22
C LEU A 69 46.73 21.88 -7.06
N ALA A 70 46.59 21.03 -8.07
CA ALA A 70 47.66 20.71 -9.01
C ALA A 70 48.13 21.93 -9.84
N TRP A 71 47.26 22.88 -10.08
CA TRP A 71 47.61 24.14 -10.71
C TRP A 71 48.36 25.08 -9.76
N ALA A 72 47.98 25.11 -8.47
CA ALA A 72 48.55 26.03 -7.48
C ALA A 72 49.88 25.52 -6.86
N TYR A 73 50.05 24.25 -6.78
CA TYR A 73 51.20 23.62 -6.05
C TYR A 73 51.93 22.58 -6.93
N ASP A 74 53.27 22.51 -6.80
CA ASP A 74 54.09 21.47 -7.40
C ASP A 74 54.71 20.57 -6.30
N VAL A 75 54.66 19.24 -6.52
CA VAL A 75 55.25 18.28 -5.60
C VAL A 75 56.66 17.99 -6.04
N THR A 76 57.60 18.43 -5.23
CA THR A 76 59.05 18.23 -5.48
C THR A 76 59.63 17.24 -4.43
N PRO A 77 60.77 16.59 -4.66
CA PRO A 77 61.42 15.71 -3.69
C PRO A 77 61.72 16.37 -2.33
N SER A 78 61.74 17.73 -2.30
CA SER A 78 61.93 18.54 -1.09
C SER A 78 60.63 19.03 -0.43
N GLY A 79 59.46 18.55 -0.87
CA GLY A 79 58.14 18.93 -0.37
C GLY A 79 57.24 19.70 -1.32
N ILE A 80 56.07 20.11 -0.81
CA ILE A 80 55.05 20.87 -1.59
C ILE A 80 55.45 22.35 -1.63
N ARG A 81 55.66 22.91 -2.81
CA ARG A 81 55.98 24.33 -3.02
C ARG A 81 54.93 24.98 -3.94
N MET A 82 54.62 26.26 -3.69
CA MET A 82 53.83 27.04 -4.63
C MET A 82 54.59 27.17 -5.95
N THR A 83 53.92 26.87 -7.06
CA THR A 83 54.49 26.95 -8.39
C THR A 83 54.92 28.40 -8.69
N PRO A 84 56.23 28.70 -8.93
CA PRO A 84 56.68 30.07 -9.16
C PRO A 84 56.06 30.66 -10.43
N ASN A 85 55.54 31.89 -10.33
CA ASN A 85 55.09 32.65 -11.49
C ASN A 85 56.31 33.29 -12.15
N LEU A 86 56.56 33.00 -13.42
CA LEU A 86 57.64 33.56 -14.22
C LEU A 86 57.54 35.09 -14.50
N ALA A 87 56.67 35.79 -13.78
CA ALA A 87 56.32 37.19 -14.05
C ALA A 87 57.09 38.24 -13.22
N LEU A 88 58.23 37.88 -12.63
CA LEU A 88 59.06 38.83 -11.87
C LEU A 88 60.16 39.50 -12.70
N ALA A 89 60.21 39.26 -14.05
CA ALA A 89 61.24 39.80 -14.91
C ALA A 89 60.83 40.99 -15.81
N THR A 90 59.53 41.28 -15.93
CA THR A 90 59.04 42.46 -16.71
C THR A 90 57.83 43.05 -16.03
N GLY A 91 57.97 44.28 -15.51
CA GLY A 91 56.98 45.03 -14.78
C GLY A 91 55.67 45.25 -15.55
N GLY A 92 54.59 44.66 -15.10
CA GLY A 92 53.27 44.88 -15.65
C GLY A 92 52.17 44.42 -14.70
N VAL A 93 51.28 45.33 -14.34
CA VAL A 93 50.11 45.15 -13.42
C VAL A 93 49.05 44.14 -13.99
N SER A 94 49.25 43.63 -15.19
CA SER A 94 48.27 42.80 -15.94
C SER A 94 48.16 41.34 -15.51
N ASN A 95 49.07 40.77 -14.75
CA ASN A 95 49.18 39.32 -14.56
C ASN A 95 48.30 38.71 -13.46
N ARG A 96 47.81 39.51 -12.50
CA ARG A 96 46.91 38.96 -11.41
C ARG A 96 45.53 38.58 -11.94
N VAL A 97 45.04 39.32 -12.94
CA VAL A 97 43.71 39.07 -13.57
C VAL A 97 43.74 37.76 -14.38
N HIS A 98 44.84 37.52 -15.13
CA HIS A 98 44.99 36.31 -15.94
C HIS A 98 45.14 35.04 -15.11
N HIS A 99 45.83 35.11 -13.97
CA HIS A 99 45.94 33.94 -13.05
C HIS A 99 44.62 33.55 -12.45
N ARG A 100 43.85 34.51 -11.92
CA ARG A 100 42.51 34.25 -11.37
C ARG A 100 41.54 33.70 -12.42
N ARG A 101 41.62 34.20 -13.67
CA ARG A 101 40.79 33.73 -14.77
C ARG A 101 41.17 32.29 -15.20
N ASN A 102 42.43 31.91 -15.21
CA ASN A 102 42.88 30.57 -15.57
C ASN A 102 42.50 29.55 -14.48
N VAL A 103 42.58 29.89 -13.19
CA VAL A 103 42.10 29.07 -12.10
C VAL A 103 40.57 28.88 -12.20
N PHE A 104 39.82 29.94 -12.51
CA PHE A 104 38.38 29.87 -12.73
C PHE A 104 38.01 28.98 -13.93
N LEU A 105 38.70 29.10 -15.05
CA LEU A 105 38.49 28.27 -16.23
C LEU A 105 38.80 26.78 -15.97
N LEU A 106 39.84 26.48 -15.18
CA LEU A 106 40.19 25.12 -14.78
C LEU A 106 39.11 24.52 -13.86
N GLY A 107 38.64 25.30 -12.89
CA GLY A 107 37.56 24.88 -12.01
C GLY A 107 36.26 24.64 -12.78
N LEU A 108 35.93 25.53 -13.69
CA LEU A 108 34.74 25.41 -14.54
C LEU A 108 34.83 24.20 -15.49
N SER A 109 36.00 23.99 -16.15
CA SER A 109 36.20 22.83 -17.02
C SER A 109 36.17 21.50 -16.23
N GLY A 110 36.73 21.45 -15.02
CA GLY A 110 36.64 20.31 -14.12
C GLY A 110 35.23 20.02 -13.70
N LEU A 111 34.45 21.06 -13.40
CA LEU A 111 33.04 20.94 -13.01
C LEU A 111 32.15 20.46 -14.18
N ILE A 112 32.41 20.96 -15.37
CA ILE A 112 31.74 20.51 -16.62
C ILE A 112 32.08 19.04 -16.92
N LEU A 113 33.34 18.63 -16.80
CA LEU A 113 33.79 17.26 -16.99
C LEU A 113 33.15 16.33 -15.92
N ALA A 114 33.10 16.75 -14.66
CA ALA A 114 32.45 16.02 -13.59
C ALA A 114 30.93 15.90 -13.83
N ALA A 115 30.25 16.96 -14.28
CA ALA A 115 28.84 16.94 -14.62
C ALA A 115 28.53 16.04 -15.83
N VAL A 116 29.37 16.08 -16.88
CA VAL A 116 29.26 15.21 -18.05
C VAL A 116 29.49 13.74 -17.64
N ALA A 117 30.55 13.48 -16.89
CA ALA A 117 30.83 12.13 -16.36
C ALA A 117 29.68 11.64 -15.47
N GLY A 118 29.14 12.48 -14.58
CA GLY A 118 27.96 12.19 -13.77
C GLY A 118 26.73 11.87 -14.63
N PHE A 119 26.46 12.67 -15.64
CA PHE A 119 25.35 12.45 -16.56
C PHE A 119 25.46 11.13 -17.33
N PHE A 120 26.64 10.72 -17.77
CA PHE A 120 26.85 9.46 -18.49
C PHE A 120 27.01 8.24 -17.57
N LEU A 121 27.52 8.41 -16.34
CA LEU A 121 27.71 7.31 -15.38
C LEU A 121 26.47 7.06 -14.52
N MET A 122 25.67 8.09 -14.22
CA MET A 122 24.47 7.94 -13.39
C MET A 122 23.43 6.96 -13.98
N PRO A 123 23.09 6.99 -15.27
CA PRO A 123 22.20 5.99 -15.87
C PRO A 123 22.76 4.58 -15.85
N ARG A 124 24.10 4.42 -15.96
CA ARG A 124 24.76 3.10 -15.90
C ARG A 124 24.85 2.56 -14.47
N LEU A 125 25.02 3.41 -13.47
CA LEU A 125 24.99 3.03 -12.07
C LEU A 125 23.57 2.70 -11.57
N THR A 126 22.55 3.32 -12.16
CA THR A 126 21.16 2.94 -11.95
C THR A 126 20.77 1.65 -12.69
N ALA A 127 21.37 1.39 -13.87
CA ALA A 127 21.17 0.14 -14.60
C ALA A 127 21.90 -1.06 -13.99
N LEU A 128 23.01 -0.85 -13.26
CA LEU A 128 23.70 -1.89 -12.49
C LEU A 128 22.92 -2.32 -11.24
N ASN A 129 21.93 -1.51 -10.80
CA ASN A 129 20.94 -1.81 -9.76
C ASN A 129 19.53 -1.80 -10.33
N ALA A 130 19.30 -2.18 -11.59
CA ALA A 130 17.95 -2.50 -12.06
C ALA A 130 17.44 -3.60 -11.14
N GLU A 131 16.45 -3.25 -10.31
CA GLU A 131 15.79 -4.17 -9.42
C GLU A 131 15.31 -5.37 -10.27
N LYS A 132 15.85 -6.55 -9.99
CA LYS A 132 15.44 -7.77 -10.68
C LYS A 132 13.97 -7.96 -10.40
N SER A 133 13.14 -7.76 -11.41
CA SER A 133 11.70 -7.67 -11.21
C SER A 133 10.94 -8.27 -12.38
N ILE A 134 9.82 -8.93 -12.06
CA ILE A 134 9.02 -9.66 -13.04
C ILE A 134 7.53 -9.49 -12.78
N ALA A 135 6.76 -9.41 -13.87
CA ALA A 135 5.31 -9.59 -13.89
C ALA A 135 4.98 -10.86 -14.70
N VAL A 136 4.24 -11.79 -14.12
CA VAL A 136 3.73 -12.98 -14.79
C VAL A 136 2.30 -12.71 -15.22
N LEU A 137 2.06 -12.57 -16.52
CA LEU A 137 0.74 -12.25 -17.06
C LEU A 137 -0.21 -13.45 -16.98
N PRO A 138 -1.54 -13.23 -17.00
CA PRO A 138 -2.51 -14.28 -17.09
C PRO A 138 -2.28 -15.12 -18.35
N PHE A 139 -2.11 -16.44 -18.18
CA PHE A 139 -1.88 -17.34 -19.30
C PHE A 139 -3.14 -17.53 -20.13
N GLU A 140 -2.97 -17.60 -21.44
CA GLU A 140 -4.05 -17.85 -22.38
C GLU A 140 -4.45 -19.34 -22.36
N ASN A 141 -5.75 -19.60 -22.14
CA ASN A 141 -6.27 -20.98 -22.24
C ASN A 141 -6.56 -21.33 -23.70
N LEU A 142 -5.74 -22.19 -24.29
CA LEU A 142 -5.89 -22.73 -25.65
C LEU A 142 -6.57 -24.10 -25.66
N SER A 143 -7.10 -24.58 -24.55
CA SER A 143 -7.83 -25.87 -24.49
C SER A 143 -9.21 -25.75 -25.16
N ALA A 144 -9.69 -26.84 -25.74
CA ALA A 144 -11.03 -26.89 -26.33
C ALA A 144 -12.15 -26.68 -25.27
N ASP A 145 -11.92 -27.15 -24.04
CA ASP A 145 -12.84 -26.97 -22.92
C ASP A 145 -12.55 -25.67 -22.21
N LYS A 146 -13.53 -24.76 -22.21
CA LYS A 146 -13.45 -23.46 -21.50
C LYS A 146 -13.34 -23.60 -19.96
N GLN A 147 -13.78 -24.73 -19.41
CA GLN A 147 -13.65 -25.02 -17.99
C GLN A 147 -12.18 -25.17 -17.55
N ASN A 148 -11.26 -25.40 -18.48
CA ASN A 148 -9.82 -25.40 -18.18
C ASN A 148 -9.21 -24.01 -17.99
N ALA A 149 -9.99 -22.92 -18.03
CA ALA A 149 -9.47 -21.57 -17.78
C ALA A 149 -8.89 -21.43 -16.36
N TYR A 150 -9.56 -22.02 -15.34
CA TYR A 150 -9.03 -22.01 -13.97
C TYR A 150 -7.73 -22.82 -13.82
N PHE A 151 -7.49 -23.80 -14.69
CA PHE A 151 -6.24 -24.54 -14.70
C PHE A 151 -5.07 -23.70 -15.19
N ALA A 152 -5.27 -22.90 -16.25
CA ALA A 152 -4.28 -21.93 -16.71
C ALA A 152 -3.97 -20.88 -15.62
N ASP A 153 -5.00 -20.43 -14.91
CA ASP A 153 -4.88 -19.52 -13.77
C ASP A 153 -4.07 -20.15 -12.63
N GLY A 154 -4.31 -21.42 -12.33
CA GLY A 154 -3.58 -22.15 -11.30
C GLY A 154 -2.10 -22.30 -11.61
N ILE A 155 -1.76 -22.62 -12.87
CA ILE A 155 -0.34 -22.67 -13.28
C ILE A 155 0.34 -21.31 -13.11
N GLN A 156 -0.33 -20.22 -13.49
CA GLN A 156 0.18 -18.87 -13.27
C GLN A 156 0.40 -18.60 -11.77
N ASP A 157 -0.57 -18.93 -10.92
CA ASP A 157 -0.50 -18.73 -9.47
C ASP A 157 0.65 -19.50 -8.82
N ASP A 158 0.86 -20.76 -9.24
CA ASP A 158 1.94 -21.58 -8.71
C ASP A 158 3.31 -21.04 -9.12
N ILE A 159 3.44 -20.54 -10.36
CA ILE A 159 4.66 -19.89 -10.83
C ILE A 159 4.91 -18.62 -9.99
N LEU A 160 3.89 -17.79 -9.80
CA LEU A 160 3.97 -16.58 -8.95
C LEU A 160 4.35 -16.96 -7.51
N THR A 161 3.72 -17.98 -6.93
CA THR A 161 4.02 -18.47 -5.58
C THR A 161 5.47 -18.96 -5.47
N ASN A 162 5.98 -19.68 -6.46
CA ASN A 162 7.37 -20.13 -6.45
C ASN A 162 8.36 -18.97 -6.62
N LEU A 163 8.06 -18.01 -7.48
CA LEU A 163 8.89 -16.83 -7.67
C LEU A 163 8.85 -15.91 -6.44
N SER A 164 7.71 -15.81 -5.74
CA SER A 164 7.56 -14.97 -4.53
C SER A 164 8.46 -15.40 -3.36
N LYS A 165 8.94 -16.65 -3.37
CA LYS A 165 9.89 -17.20 -2.39
C LYS A 165 11.32 -16.69 -2.61
N ILE A 166 11.63 -16.08 -3.78
CA ILE A 166 12.97 -15.63 -4.16
C ILE A 166 13.17 -14.19 -3.70
N ARG A 167 13.97 -13.99 -2.69
CA ARG A 167 14.18 -12.65 -2.09
C ARG A 167 14.88 -11.66 -3.04
N ASP A 168 15.78 -12.15 -3.88
CA ASP A 168 16.57 -11.35 -4.83
C ASP A 168 15.78 -10.97 -6.10
N LEU A 169 14.45 -11.26 -6.13
CA LEU A 169 13.57 -11.02 -7.27
C LEU A 169 12.28 -10.35 -6.79
N LYS A 170 12.01 -9.14 -7.25
CA LYS A 170 10.70 -8.50 -7.03
C LYS A 170 9.65 -9.12 -7.96
N VAL A 171 8.59 -9.65 -7.39
CA VAL A 171 7.51 -10.31 -8.13
C VAL A 171 6.22 -9.54 -7.95
N ILE A 172 5.60 -9.16 -9.06
CA ILE A 172 4.30 -8.46 -9.03
C ILE A 172 3.18 -9.46 -8.78
N SER A 173 2.28 -9.10 -7.87
CA SER A 173 1.14 -9.92 -7.48
C SER A 173 0.20 -10.23 -8.64
N ARG A 174 -0.53 -11.34 -8.51
CA ARG A 174 -1.59 -11.74 -9.44
C ARG A 174 -2.64 -10.63 -9.64
N THR A 175 -3.11 -10.02 -8.57
CA THR A 175 -4.14 -8.97 -8.61
C THR A 175 -3.77 -7.86 -9.58
N SER A 176 -2.50 -7.43 -9.58
CA SER A 176 -2.03 -6.32 -10.41
C SER A 176 -1.91 -6.67 -11.90
N VAL A 177 -1.80 -7.93 -12.26
CA VAL A 177 -1.66 -8.37 -13.67
C VAL A 177 -2.98 -8.83 -14.29
N MET A 178 -4.02 -9.11 -13.50
CA MET A 178 -5.30 -9.62 -14.00
C MET A 178 -6.00 -8.70 -15.02
N GLY A 179 -5.80 -7.39 -14.93
CA GLY A 179 -6.33 -6.40 -15.89
C GLY A 179 -5.80 -6.56 -17.32
N TYR A 180 -4.70 -7.28 -17.50
CA TYR A 180 -4.11 -7.55 -18.82
C TYR A 180 -4.70 -8.78 -19.52
N ARG A 181 -5.58 -9.53 -18.87
CA ARG A 181 -6.24 -10.70 -19.47
C ARG A 181 -7.06 -10.31 -20.69
N GLY A 182 -6.67 -10.84 -21.88
CA GLY A 182 -7.35 -10.55 -23.15
C GLY A 182 -7.21 -9.10 -23.62
N ASN A 183 -6.32 -8.33 -23.01
CA ASN A 183 -6.05 -6.94 -23.38
C ASN A 183 -4.57 -6.84 -23.83
N PRO A 184 -4.29 -6.90 -25.15
CA PRO A 184 -2.93 -6.89 -25.67
C PRO A 184 -2.28 -5.53 -25.40
N SER A 185 -1.23 -5.55 -24.62
CA SER A 185 -0.35 -4.40 -24.34
C SER A 185 1.09 -4.84 -24.56
N SER A 186 1.97 -3.94 -25.04
CA SER A 186 3.38 -4.29 -25.20
C SER A 186 4.04 -4.53 -23.84
N ALA A 187 5.04 -5.45 -23.77
CA ALA A 187 5.78 -5.69 -22.54
C ALA A 187 6.40 -4.42 -21.97
N ARG A 188 6.81 -3.47 -22.84
CA ARG A 188 7.28 -2.13 -22.45
C ARG A 188 6.21 -1.31 -21.72
N ALA A 189 4.98 -1.30 -22.22
CA ALA A 189 3.88 -0.56 -21.57
C ALA A 189 3.55 -1.16 -20.22
N ILE A 190 3.47 -2.50 -20.14
CA ILE A 190 3.24 -3.25 -18.91
C ILE A 190 4.36 -3.00 -17.90
N GLY A 191 5.62 -3.15 -18.33
CA GLY A 191 6.79 -2.92 -17.49
C GLY A 191 6.84 -1.52 -16.90
N LYS A 192 6.50 -0.51 -17.69
CA LYS A 192 6.41 0.88 -17.21
C LYS A 192 5.29 1.08 -16.18
N THR A 193 4.14 0.47 -16.41
CA THR A 193 2.97 0.61 -15.52
C THR A 193 3.17 -0.11 -14.19
N LEU A 194 3.74 -1.33 -14.24
CA LEU A 194 3.96 -2.17 -13.06
C LEU A 194 5.32 -1.94 -12.39
N GLY A 195 6.23 -1.20 -13.04
CA GLY A 195 7.58 -0.95 -12.52
C GLY A 195 8.44 -2.21 -12.50
N VAL A 196 8.42 -3.00 -13.59
CA VAL A 196 9.20 -4.23 -13.71
C VAL A 196 10.12 -4.24 -14.93
N GLY A 197 11.26 -4.94 -14.80
CA GLY A 197 12.25 -5.11 -15.88
C GLY A 197 11.94 -6.27 -16.81
N ALA A 198 11.10 -7.24 -16.41
CA ALA A 198 10.75 -8.39 -17.22
C ALA A 198 9.26 -8.73 -17.14
N VAL A 199 8.74 -9.31 -18.22
CA VAL A 199 7.35 -9.79 -18.32
C VAL A 199 7.40 -11.24 -18.80
N LEU A 200 6.68 -12.13 -18.11
CA LEU A 200 6.45 -13.51 -18.53
C LEU A 200 5.05 -13.61 -19.15
N GLU A 201 4.98 -14.04 -20.38
CA GLU A 201 3.75 -14.36 -21.09
C GLU A 201 3.68 -15.87 -21.34
N GLY A 202 2.46 -16.42 -21.49
CA GLY A 202 2.34 -17.82 -21.79
C GLY A 202 0.93 -18.25 -22.20
N SER A 203 0.84 -19.48 -22.68
CA SER A 203 -0.40 -20.13 -23.00
C SER A 203 -0.40 -21.58 -22.51
N VAL A 204 -1.58 -22.08 -22.14
CA VAL A 204 -1.78 -23.43 -21.62
C VAL A 204 -2.80 -24.17 -22.50
N ARG A 205 -2.48 -25.39 -22.90
CA ARG A 205 -3.42 -26.31 -23.52
C ARG A 205 -3.45 -27.61 -22.75
N ARG A 206 -4.62 -28.03 -22.32
CA ARG A 206 -4.84 -29.30 -21.67
C ARG A 206 -5.70 -30.20 -22.56
N GLU A 207 -5.24 -31.44 -22.81
CA GLU A 207 -5.94 -32.49 -23.52
C GLU A 207 -5.89 -33.77 -22.68
N GLY A 208 -6.99 -34.08 -21.97
CA GLY A 208 -7.05 -35.21 -21.05
C GLY A 208 -6.00 -35.10 -19.94
N ASN A 209 -5.02 -36.00 -19.93
CA ASN A 209 -3.92 -36.07 -18.96
C ASN A 209 -2.62 -35.39 -19.46
N ARG A 210 -2.64 -34.72 -20.62
CA ARG A 210 -1.47 -33.98 -21.14
C ARG A 210 -1.66 -32.48 -21.02
N VAL A 211 -0.58 -31.83 -20.66
CA VAL A 211 -0.51 -30.38 -20.53
C VAL A 211 0.64 -29.88 -21.40
N ARG A 212 0.31 -28.97 -22.31
CA ARG A 212 1.30 -28.20 -23.05
C ARG A 212 1.28 -26.76 -22.54
N LEU A 213 2.45 -26.27 -22.12
CA LEU A 213 2.68 -24.94 -21.68
C LEU A 213 3.73 -24.27 -22.56
N ASN A 214 3.39 -23.18 -23.22
CA ASN A 214 4.33 -22.31 -23.92
C ASN A 214 4.55 -21.06 -23.07
N VAL A 215 5.80 -20.66 -22.85
CA VAL A 215 6.17 -19.48 -22.06
C VAL A 215 7.26 -18.69 -22.73
N GLN A 216 7.21 -17.36 -22.56
CA GLN A 216 8.16 -16.41 -23.10
C GLN A 216 8.49 -15.36 -22.06
N LEU A 217 9.78 -15.18 -21.77
CA LEU A 217 10.28 -14.10 -20.93
C LEU A 217 10.75 -12.95 -21.81
N ILE A 218 10.23 -11.77 -21.59
CA ILE A 218 10.44 -10.57 -22.41
C ILE A 218 11.06 -9.48 -21.55
N ASP A 219 12.11 -8.87 -22.04
CA ASP A 219 12.71 -7.66 -21.47
C ASP A 219 11.75 -6.48 -21.68
N ALA A 220 11.28 -5.91 -20.57
CA ALA A 220 10.25 -4.87 -20.58
C ALA A 220 10.76 -3.51 -21.10
N GLU A 221 12.08 -3.27 -21.14
CA GLU A 221 12.65 -2.02 -21.68
C GLU A 221 12.77 -2.07 -23.21
N THR A 222 13.18 -3.24 -23.73
CA THR A 222 13.55 -3.39 -25.15
C THR A 222 12.50 -4.12 -25.98
N ASP A 223 11.47 -4.73 -25.38
CA ASP A 223 10.50 -5.67 -26.02
C ASP A 223 11.19 -6.90 -26.66
N ARG A 224 12.37 -7.27 -26.17
CA ARG A 224 13.18 -8.38 -26.70
C ARG A 224 12.88 -9.66 -25.92
N HIS A 225 12.69 -10.76 -26.63
CA HIS A 225 12.62 -12.08 -25.98
C HIS A 225 13.98 -12.40 -25.37
N LEU A 226 14.01 -12.60 -24.05
CA LEU A 226 15.17 -13.08 -23.31
C LEU A 226 15.26 -14.60 -23.44
N TRP A 227 14.11 -15.26 -23.38
CA TRP A 227 13.99 -16.72 -23.37
C TRP A 227 12.58 -17.14 -23.78
N ALA A 228 12.44 -18.32 -24.41
CA ALA A 228 11.17 -18.96 -24.72
C ALA A 228 11.31 -20.47 -24.66
N GLU A 229 10.30 -21.17 -24.15
CA GLU A 229 10.31 -22.63 -24.03
C GLU A 229 8.91 -23.23 -24.09
N ASP A 230 8.85 -24.47 -24.62
CA ASP A 230 7.67 -25.29 -24.69
C ASP A 230 7.82 -26.51 -23.77
N TYR A 231 6.85 -26.74 -22.91
CA TYR A 231 6.72 -27.91 -22.08
C TYR A 231 5.56 -28.76 -22.60
N ASP A 232 5.78 -30.08 -22.79
CA ASP A 232 4.75 -31.06 -23.11
C ASP A 232 4.93 -32.23 -22.14
N ARG A 233 4.10 -32.33 -21.13
CA ARG A 233 4.22 -33.28 -20.02
C ARG A 233 2.87 -33.86 -19.63
N GLU A 234 2.91 -34.93 -18.83
CA GLU A 234 1.72 -35.43 -18.16
C GLU A 234 1.31 -34.49 -17.00
N LEU A 235 0.03 -34.52 -16.66
CA LEU A 235 -0.53 -33.69 -15.61
C LEU A 235 0.13 -33.92 -14.23
N THR A 236 0.58 -35.14 -13.97
CA THR A 236 1.33 -35.53 -12.77
C THR A 236 2.67 -34.82 -12.65
N ASP A 237 3.22 -34.33 -13.75
CA ASP A 237 4.52 -33.68 -13.82
C ASP A 237 4.42 -32.12 -13.80
N VAL A 238 3.22 -31.57 -13.63
CA VAL A 238 2.98 -30.12 -13.64
C VAL A 238 3.85 -29.39 -12.61
N PHE A 239 4.01 -29.95 -11.41
CA PHE A 239 4.87 -29.36 -10.37
C PHE A 239 6.35 -29.31 -10.79
N ALA A 240 6.82 -30.30 -11.57
CA ALA A 240 8.18 -30.28 -12.10
C ALA A 240 8.38 -29.14 -13.11
N ILE A 241 7.36 -28.86 -13.95
CA ILE A 241 7.38 -27.73 -14.89
C ILE A 241 7.47 -26.40 -14.12
N GLN A 242 6.62 -26.21 -13.11
CA GLN A 242 6.57 -24.98 -12.32
C GLN A 242 7.90 -24.70 -11.61
N THR A 243 8.51 -25.77 -11.06
CA THR A 243 9.83 -25.68 -10.40
C THR A 243 10.95 -25.35 -11.38
N ASP A 244 10.99 -26.02 -12.52
CA ASP A 244 12.00 -25.80 -13.58
C ASP A 244 11.89 -24.35 -14.11
N LEU A 245 10.65 -23.91 -14.37
CA LEU A 245 10.37 -22.56 -14.85
C LEU A 245 10.81 -21.47 -13.85
N ALA A 246 10.50 -21.63 -12.56
CA ALA A 246 10.93 -20.68 -11.55
C ALA A 246 12.46 -20.59 -11.44
N GLN A 247 13.17 -21.73 -11.54
CA GLN A 247 14.62 -21.75 -11.52
C GLN A 247 15.24 -21.11 -12.76
N LYS A 248 14.68 -21.38 -13.96
CA LYS A 248 15.13 -20.78 -15.23
C LYS A 248 14.91 -19.27 -15.23
N ILE A 249 13.75 -18.79 -14.82
CA ILE A 249 13.47 -17.36 -14.69
C ILE A 249 14.48 -16.70 -13.74
N ALA A 250 14.73 -17.29 -12.57
CA ALA A 250 15.71 -16.78 -11.63
C ALA A 250 17.12 -16.73 -12.26
N GLN A 251 17.50 -17.74 -13.05
CA GLN A 251 18.79 -17.77 -13.73
C GLN A 251 18.89 -16.69 -14.81
N GLU A 252 17.88 -16.54 -15.66
CA GLU A 252 17.85 -15.53 -16.74
C GLU A 252 17.87 -14.10 -16.19
N LEU A 253 17.17 -13.86 -15.08
CA LEU A 253 17.16 -12.58 -14.39
C LEU A 253 18.35 -12.41 -13.43
N GLN A 254 19.27 -13.38 -13.42
CA GLN A 254 20.47 -13.40 -12.56
C GLN A 254 20.13 -13.27 -11.06
N ALA A 255 18.96 -13.73 -10.63
CA ALA A 255 18.55 -13.74 -9.24
C ALA A 255 19.31 -14.83 -8.46
N GLN A 256 19.80 -14.49 -7.26
CA GLN A 256 20.50 -15.44 -6.41
C GLN A 256 19.50 -16.27 -5.61
N LEU A 257 19.63 -17.57 -5.68
CA LEU A 257 18.83 -18.53 -4.93
C LEU A 257 19.65 -19.12 -3.77
N SER A 258 19.21 -18.89 -2.54
CA SER A 258 19.75 -19.59 -1.39
C SER A 258 19.38 -21.08 -1.39
N ALA A 259 20.09 -21.89 -0.60
CA ALA A 259 19.79 -23.33 -0.48
C ALA A 259 18.36 -23.58 0.04
N ARG A 260 17.90 -22.74 0.99
CA ARG A 260 16.55 -22.81 1.54
C ARG A 260 15.47 -22.49 0.50
N GLU A 261 15.65 -21.43 -0.28
CA GLU A 261 14.70 -21.07 -1.34
C GLU A 261 14.60 -22.17 -2.41
N LYS A 262 15.73 -22.78 -2.80
CA LYS A 262 15.75 -23.94 -3.70
C LYS A 262 14.95 -25.10 -3.14
N GLU A 263 15.13 -25.43 -1.87
CA GLU A 263 14.37 -26.48 -1.20
C GLU A 263 12.87 -26.19 -1.17
N GLN A 264 12.50 -24.95 -0.83
CA GLN A 264 11.08 -24.53 -0.81
C GLN A 264 10.42 -24.56 -2.18
N ILE A 265 11.13 -24.18 -3.24
CA ILE A 265 10.62 -24.23 -4.63
C ILE A 265 10.47 -25.69 -5.12
N LEU A 266 11.33 -26.60 -4.67
CA LEU A 266 11.28 -28.02 -5.04
C LEU A 266 10.16 -28.79 -4.35
N ARG A 267 9.59 -28.26 -3.25
CA ARG A 267 8.60 -28.95 -2.44
C ARG A 267 7.25 -28.97 -3.14
N LYS A 268 6.73 -30.18 -3.41
CA LYS A 268 5.38 -30.34 -3.93
C LYS A 268 4.34 -30.03 -2.84
N PRO A 269 3.27 -29.31 -3.15
CA PRO A 269 2.21 -29.00 -2.19
C PRO A 269 1.38 -30.21 -1.78
N THR A 270 1.16 -31.17 -2.69
CA THR A 270 0.49 -32.46 -2.47
C THR A 270 0.91 -33.48 -3.52
N GLU A 271 0.83 -34.78 -3.21
CA GLU A 271 0.98 -35.86 -4.20
C GLU A 271 -0.37 -36.29 -4.86
N ASN A 272 -1.49 -35.74 -4.33
CA ASN A 272 -2.81 -36.05 -4.83
C ASN A 272 -3.29 -35.02 -5.87
N GLY A 273 -3.29 -35.41 -7.15
CA GLY A 273 -3.68 -34.51 -8.25
C GLY A 273 -5.13 -34.01 -8.16
N GLU A 274 -6.08 -34.81 -7.66
CA GLU A 274 -7.48 -34.37 -7.48
C GLU A 274 -7.60 -33.34 -6.34
N ALA A 275 -6.85 -33.52 -5.26
CA ALA A 275 -6.77 -32.53 -4.18
C ALA A 275 -6.21 -31.21 -4.68
N TYR A 276 -5.15 -31.27 -5.48
CA TYR A 276 -4.57 -30.08 -6.11
C TYR A 276 -5.56 -29.34 -7.01
N PHE A 277 -6.34 -30.08 -7.85
CA PHE A 277 -7.36 -29.44 -8.67
C PHE A 277 -8.44 -28.71 -7.89
N ALA A 278 -8.94 -29.35 -6.85
CA ALA A 278 -9.93 -28.71 -5.96
C ALA A 278 -9.35 -27.46 -5.30
N PHE A 279 -8.09 -27.50 -4.87
CA PHE A 279 -7.37 -26.37 -4.30
C PHE A 279 -7.23 -25.21 -5.29
N VAL A 280 -6.76 -25.47 -6.51
CA VAL A 280 -6.59 -24.44 -7.55
C VAL A 280 -7.91 -23.77 -7.90
N GLN A 281 -8.99 -24.55 -8.02
CA GLN A 281 -10.31 -24.00 -8.25
C GLN A 281 -10.79 -23.14 -7.09
N ALA A 282 -10.55 -23.57 -5.85
CA ALA A 282 -10.86 -22.78 -4.65
C ALA A 282 -10.11 -21.43 -4.62
N SER A 283 -8.79 -21.45 -4.90
CA SER A 283 -7.96 -20.24 -4.93
C SER A 283 -8.43 -19.24 -5.96
N SER A 284 -8.89 -19.69 -7.15
CA SER A 284 -9.41 -18.79 -8.17
C SER A 284 -10.68 -18.03 -7.75
N TRP A 285 -11.46 -18.60 -6.84
CA TRP A 285 -12.68 -17.98 -6.29
C TRP A 285 -12.42 -17.18 -5.03
N HIS A 286 -11.43 -17.59 -4.23
CA HIS A 286 -11.01 -16.88 -3.02
C HIS A 286 -10.52 -15.44 -3.32
N THR A 287 -9.90 -15.21 -4.46
CA THR A 287 -9.45 -13.87 -4.88
C THR A 287 -10.59 -12.92 -5.24
N SER A 288 -11.84 -13.42 -5.33
CA SER A 288 -13.04 -12.60 -5.58
C SER A 288 -13.73 -12.27 -4.25
N LEU A 289 -13.12 -11.44 -3.41
CA LEU A 289 -13.67 -11.03 -2.09
C LEU A 289 -15.04 -10.30 -2.17
N GLU A 290 -15.50 -9.97 -3.38
CA GLU A 290 -16.72 -9.20 -3.64
C GLU A 290 -18.02 -9.98 -3.45
N SER A 291 -17.99 -11.31 -3.35
CA SER A 291 -19.19 -12.14 -3.29
C SER A 291 -19.09 -13.22 -2.22
N PHE A 292 -19.91 -13.10 -1.19
CA PHE A 292 -20.02 -14.11 -0.14
C PHE A 292 -20.32 -15.52 -0.67
N ASP A 293 -21.16 -15.62 -1.73
CA ASP A 293 -21.47 -16.90 -2.38
C ASP A 293 -20.23 -17.56 -3.00
N LYS A 294 -19.33 -16.76 -3.59
CA LYS A 294 -18.06 -17.27 -4.12
C LYS A 294 -17.13 -17.73 -3.00
N LEU A 295 -17.08 -17.02 -1.89
CA LEU A 295 -16.28 -17.44 -0.73
C LEU A 295 -16.81 -18.75 -0.14
N LYS A 296 -18.12 -18.93 -0.06
CA LYS A 296 -18.77 -20.21 0.34
C LYS A 296 -18.45 -21.35 -0.62
N ALA A 297 -18.44 -21.09 -1.91
CA ALA A 297 -18.07 -22.10 -2.90
C ALA A 297 -16.57 -22.46 -2.80
N ALA A 298 -15.69 -21.48 -2.58
CA ALA A 298 -14.27 -21.71 -2.32
C ALA A 298 -14.06 -22.55 -1.05
N GLU A 299 -14.82 -22.28 0.04
CA GLU A 299 -14.82 -23.07 1.26
C GLU A 299 -15.07 -24.57 0.98
N GLN A 300 -16.11 -24.89 0.19
CA GLN A 300 -16.44 -26.29 -0.15
C GLN A 300 -15.33 -26.97 -0.96
N LEU A 301 -14.69 -26.22 -1.85
CA LEU A 301 -13.59 -26.75 -2.68
C LEU A 301 -12.31 -26.98 -1.85
N TYR A 302 -11.96 -26.10 -0.91
CA TYR A 302 -10.86 -26.35 0.03
C TYR A 302 -11.15 -27.55 0.93
N LEU A 303 -12.38 -27.67 1.45
CA LEU A 303 -12.80 -28.83 2.22
C LEU A 303 -12.67 -30.12 1.40
N ARG A 304 -13.03 -30.08 0.11
CA ARG A 304 -12.85 -31.24 -0.80
C ARG A 304 -11.37 -31.58 -0.98
N ALA A 305 -10.50 -30.58 -1.17
CA ALA A 305 -9.06 -30.81 -1.26
C ALA A 305 -8.49 -31.49 0.00
N ILE A 306 -8.91 -31.04 1.18
CA ILE A 306 -8.50 -31.59 2.48
C ILE A 306 -9.08 -32.99 2.72
N GLN A 307 -10.29 -33.31 2.22
CA GLN A 307 -10.84 -34.67 2.27
C GLN A 307 -10.03 -35.66 1.42
N LEU A 308 -9.54 -35.21 0.25
CA LEU A 308 -8.73 -36.00 -0.65
C LEU A 308 -7.29 -36.18 -0.17
N ASP A 309 -6.74 -35.17 0.48
CA ASP A 309 -5.43 -35.20 1.14
C ASP A 309 -5.48 -34.46 2.49
N PRO A 310 -5.70 -35.15 3.60
CA PRO A 310 -5.78 -34.56 4.95
C PRO A 310 -4.50 -33.86 5.42
N LYS A 311 -3.35 -34.09 4.75
CA LYS A 311 -2.06 -33.48 5.05
C LYS A 311 -1.72 -32.32 4.09
N PHE A 312 -2.64 -31.91 3.23
CA PHE A 312 -2.44 -30.81 2.32
C PHE A 312 -2.37 -29.45 3.06
N SER A 313 -1.21 -29.15 3.62
CA SER A 313 -0.99 -28.00 4.51
C SER A 313 -1.33 -26.66 3.86
N LEU A 314 -1.03 -26.50 2.56
CA LEU A 314 -1.36 -25.27 1.84
C LEU A 314 -2.88 -25.06 1.71
N ALA A 315 -3.66 -26.13 1.49
CA ALA A 315 -5.12 -26.04 1.46
C ALA A 315 -5.70 -25.71 2.85
N LEU A 316 -5.13 -26.28 3.91
CA LEU A 316 -5.50 -25.95 5.29
C LEU A 316 -5.20 -24.49 5.61
N ALA A 317 -4.03 -23.98 5.22
CA ALA A 317 -3.64 -22.58 5.42
C ALA A 317 -4.60 -21.61 4.70
N ASN A 318 -4.88 -21.86 3.42
CA ASN A 318 -5.78 -21.00 2.65
C ASN A 318 -7.23 -21.05 3.17
N LEU A 319 -7.70 -22.22 3.62
CA LEU A 319 -9.01 -22.31 4.26
C LEU A 319 -9.07 -21.54 5.59
N SER A 320 -8.00 -21.55 6.38
CA SER A 320 -7.91 -20.72 7.59
C SER A 320 -7.99 -19.22 7.29
N ILE A 321 -7.29 -18.75 6.25
CA ILE A 321 -7.37 -17.34 5.82
C ILE A 321 -8.79 -17.01 5.37
N LEU A 322 -9.42 -17.88 4.58
CA LEU A 322 -10.80 -17.71 4.13
C LEU A 322 -11.79 -17.62 5.30
N GLU A 323 -11.68 -18.51 6.30
CA GLU A 323 -12.53 -18.48 7.50
C GLU A 323 -12.31 -17.21 8.32
N SER A 324 -11.06 -16.73 8.41
CA SER A 324 -10.73 -15.47 9.08
C SER A 324 -11.41 -14.27 8.38
N TRP A 325 -11.44 -14.26 7.06
CA TRP A 325 -12.15 -13.25 6.26
C TRP A 325 -13.66 -13.34 6.41
N ILE A 326 -14.24 -14.55 6.35
CA ILE A 326 -15.68 -14.76 6.56
C ILE A 326 -16.07 -14.28 7.95
N PHE A 327 -15.28 -14.61 8.97
CA PHE A 327 -15.52 -14.13 10.35
C PHE A 327 -15.50 -12.60 10.42
N HIS A 328 -14.49 -11.97 9.81
CA HIS A 328 -14.30 -10.53 9.91
C HIS A 328 -15.38 -9.73 9.16
N ALA A 329 -15.73 -10.16 7.95
CA ALA A 329 -16.53 -9.33 7.04
C ALA A 329 -18.01 -9.74 6.93
N PHE A 330 -18.36 -11.03 7.19
CA PHE A 330 -19.68 -11.55 6.86
C PHE A 330 -20.38 -12.25 8.04
N GLU A 331 -19.71 -13.19 8.69
CA GLU A 331 -20.29 -14.03 9.74
C GLU A 331 -19.44 -13.97 11.02
N PRO A 332 -19.53 -12.91 11.85
CA PRO A 332 -18.74 -12.76 13.08
C PRO A 332 -19.25 -13.67 14.22
N VAL A 333 -19.26 -14.99 13.96
CA VAL A 333 -19.72 -16.02 14.89
C VAL A 333 -18.55 -16.87 15.37
N GLU A 334 -18.62 -17.33 16.63
CA GLU A 334 -17.54 -18.07 17.28
C GLU A 334 -17.05 -19.28 16.47
N VAL A 335 -17.96 -20.00 15.83
CA VAL A 335 -17.61 -21.19 15.04
C VAL A 335 -16.64 -20.86 13.90
N ARG A 336 -16.77 -19.68 13.24
CA ARG A 336 -15.85 -19.24 12.17
C ARG A 336 -14.45 -18.97 12.72
N ARG A 337 -14.39 -18.31 13.88
CA ARG A 337 -13.14 -18.03 14.57
C ARG A 337 -12.41 -19.31 14.97
N GLU A 338 -13.12 -20.28 15.52
CA GLU A 338 -12.56 -21.58 15.89
C GLU A 338 -12.09 -22.39 14.66
N LEU A 339 -12.84 -22.38 13.56
CA LEU A 339 -12.44 -23.01 12.31
C LEU A 339 -11.15 -22.40 11.77
N ALA A 340 -11.04 -21.07 11.70
CA ALA A 340 -9.83 -20.40 11.27
C ALA A 340 -8.62 -20.83 12.10
N ARG A 341 -8.75 -20.83 13.43
CA ARG A 341 -7.70 -21.26 14.35
C ARG A 341 -7.32 -22.73 14.16
N SER A 342 -8.32 -23.60 14.05
CA SER A 342 -8.11 -25.05 13.88
C SER A 342 -7.38 -25.38 12.60
N TYR A 343 -7.76 -24.77 11.47
CA TYR A 343 -7.13 -25.04 10.19
C TYR A 343 -5.69 -24.49 10.15
N ALA A 344 -5.42 -23.32 10.70
CA ALA A 344 -4.05 -22.80 10.82
C ALA A 344 -3.17 -23.75 11.66
N GLN A 345 -3.68 -24.21 12.80
CA GLN A 345 -2.94 -25.14 13.66
C GLN A 345 -2.65 -26.45 12.95
N ARG A 346 -3.63 -27.05 12.27
CA ARG A 346 -3.45 -28.28 11.49
C ARG A 346 -2.44 -28.11 10.37
N ALA A 347 -2.40 -26.96 9.70
CA ALA A 347 -1.40 -26.65 8.69
C ALA A 347 0.02 -26.66 9.28
N LEU A 348 0.20 -26.01 10.45
CA LEU A 348 1.48 -25.99 11.18
C LEU A 348 1.86 -27.35 11.74
N ASP A 349 0.91 -28.14 12.26
CA ASP A 349 1.17 -29.49 12.78
C ASP A 349 1.66 -30.43 11.65
N SER A 350 1.09 -30.28 10.45
CA SER A 350 1.49 -31.07 9.28
C SER A 350 2.82 -30.57 8.67
N GLN A 351 3.05 -29.25 8.66
CA GLN A 351 4.21 -28.65 8.02
C GLN A 351 4.64 -27.37 8.77
N PRO A 352 5.42 -27.52 9.87
CA PRO A 352 5.78 -26.41 10.77
C PRO A 352 6.62 -25.28 10.14
N ASP A 353 7.27 -25.54 9.01
CA ASP A 353 8.13 -24.58 8.30
C ASP A 353 7.45 -23.97 7.05
N LEU A 354 6.16 -24.25 6.82
CA LEU A 354 5.39 -23.68 5.71
C LEU A 354 5.07 -22.21 5.97
N PRO A 355 5.60 -21.27 5.17
CA PRO A 355 5.35 -19.84 5.39
C PRO A 355 3.87 -19.45 5.31
N ASP A 356 3.11 -20.10 4.41
CA ASP A 356 1.67 -19.90 4.24
C ASP A 356 0.88 -20.31 5.50
N ALA A 357 1.34 -21.32 6.24
CA ALA A 357 0.71 -21.71 7.50
C ALA A 357 0.93 -20.66 8.60
N HIS A 358 2.11 -20.03 8.62
CA HIS A 358 2.40 -18.90 9.51
C HIS A 358 1.59 -17.65 9.12
N LEU A 359 1.41 -17.39 7.82
CA LEU A 359 0.52 -16.33 7.32
C LEU A 359 -0.91 -16.58 7.81
N ALA A 360 -1.43 -17.79 7.63
CA ALA A 360 -2.76 -18.19 8.08
C ALA A 360 -2.93 -18.03 9.60
N ARG A 361 -1.92 -18.42 10.38
CA ARG A 361 -1.92 -18.23 11.83
C ARG A 361 -1.94 -16.75 12.20
N GLY A 362 -1.17 -15.91 11.47
CA GLY A 362 -1.20 -14.45 11.62
C GLY A 362 -2.59 -13.86 11.39
N TYR A 363 -3.29 -14.29 10.32
CA TYR A 363 -4.67 -13.88 10.04
C TYR A 363 -5.64 -14.28 11.15
N SER A 364 -5.59 -15.54 11.62
CA SER A 364 -6.44 -16.04 12.69
C SER A 364 -6.25 -15.26 14.01
N LEU A 365 -5.01 -14.97 14.40
CA LEU A 365 -4.69 -14.19 15.58
C LEU A 365 -5.13 -12.72 15.43
N TYR A 366 -4.98 -12.14 14.23
CA TYR A 366 -5.36 -10.75 13.96
C TYR A 366 -6.86 -10.53 13.97
N TYR A 367 -7.60 -11.24 13.11
CA TYR A 367 -9.04 -11.04 12.98
C TYR A 367 -9.85 -11.73 14.08
N GLY A 368 -9.42 -12.93 14.48
CA GLY A 368 -10.15 -13.73 15.48
C GLY A 368 -9.89 -13.28 16.90
N ASP A 369 -8.64 -13.17 17.29
CA ASP A 369 -8.24 -13.06 18.69
C ASP A 369 -7.77 -11.65 19.08
N ARG A 370 -7.46 -10.79 18.10
CA ARG A 370 -6.82 -9.45 18.28
C ARG A 370 -5.50 -9.53 19.07
N GLU A 371 -4.81 -10.66 18.95
CA GLU A 371 -3.48 -10.89 19.53
C GLU A 371 -2.39 -10.33 18.62
N TYR A 372 -2.30 -9.01 18.51
CA TYR A 372 -1.47 -8.31 17.54
C TYR A 372 0.01 -8.68 17.58
N ASP A 373 0.61 -8.74 18.78
CA ASP A 373 2.02 -9.13 18.94
C ASP A 373 2.28 -10.57 18.50
N ALA A 374 1.37 -11.48 18.80
CA ALA A 374 1.47 -12.87 18.36
C ALA A 374 1.32 -12.98 16.86
N ALA A 375 0.37 -12.24 16.27
CA ALA A 375 0.16 -12.18 14.83
C ALA A 375 1.40 -11.66 14.09
N LEU A 376 2.02 -10.57 14.56
CA LEU A 376 3.23 -10.02 13.95
C LEU A 376 4.42 -10.99 14.04
N ARG A 377 4.55 -11.77 15.11
CA ARG A 377 5.59 -12.81 15.19
C ARG A 377 5.41 -13.91 14.13
N GLU A 378 4.19 -14.36 13.91
CA GLU A 378 3.88 -15.35 12.88
C GLU A 378 4.09 -14.77 11.48
N LEU A 379 3.63 -13.54 11.22
CA LEU A 379 3.82 -12.85 9.96
C LEU A 379 5.30 -12.59 9.64
N ALA A 380 6.13 -12.29 10.64
CA ALA A 380 7.58 -12.17 10.44
C ALA A 380 8.25 -13.49 10.04
N ILE A 381 7.68 -14.64 10.41
CA ILE A 381 8.14 -15.96 9.92
C ILE A 381 7.67 -16.14 8.47
N ALA A 382 6.40 -15.80 8.18
CA ALA A 382 5.85 -15.85 6.81
C ALA A 382 6.67 -14.97 5.85
N GLU A 383 7.00 -13.74 6.21
CA GLU A 383 7.78 -12.79 5.41
C GLU A 383 9.16 -13.33 5.01
N ARG A 384 9.82 -14.05 5.92
CA ARG A 384 11.12 -14.67 5.59
C ARG A 384 11.03 -15.73 4.50
N GLY A 385 9.88 -16.41 4.38
CA GLY A 385 9.66 -17.45 3.38
C GLY A 385 8.89 -16.98 2.15
N LEU A 386 8.16 -15.86 2.26
CA LEU A 386 7.35 -15.23 1.21
C LEU A 386 7.70 -13.73 1.11
N PRO A 387 8.95 -13.37 0.80
CA PRO A 387 9.40 -11.98 0.83
C PRO A 387 8.71 -11.07 -0.20
N ASN A 388 8.10 -11.66 -1.23
CA ASN A 388 7.39 -10.97 -2.30
C ASN A 388 5.86 -11.17 -2.25
N ASP A 389 5.32 -11.63 -1.14
CA ASP A 389 3.88 -11.70 -0.96
C ASP A 389 3.34 -10.39 -0.39
N ALA A 390 2.56 -9.67 -1.19
CA ALA A 390 1.96 -8.39 -0.80
C ALA A 390 0.99 -8.53 0.38
N GLN A 391 0.35 -9.70 0.55
CA GLN A 391 -0.58 -9.94 1.65
C GLN A 391 0.12 -9.92 3.01
N VAL A 392 1.34 -10.46 3.10
CA VAL A 392 2.13 -10.44 4.34
C VAL A 392 2.36 -9.00 4.79
N SER A 393 2.88 -8.15 3.88
CA SER A 393 3.15 -6.74 4.20
C SER A 393 1.86 -5.94 4.46
N LEU A 394 0.78 -6.21 3.72
CA LEU A 394 -0.52 -5.59 3.94
C LEU A 394 -1.06 -5.85 5.36
N VAL A 395 -1.03 -7.12 5.79
CA VAL A 395 -1.56 -7.49 7.12
C VAL A 395 -0.66 -7.00 8.24
N MET A 396 0.67 -7.03 8.06
CA MET A 396 1.60 -6.41 9.01
C MET A 396 1.30 -4.92 9.18
N GLY A 397 1.19 -4.18 8.10
CA GLY A 397 0.83 -2.76 8.13
C GLY A 397 -0.53 -2.49 8.77
N ALA A 398 -1.54 -3.32 8.50
CA ALA A 398 -2.85 -3.21 9.15
C ALA A 398 -2.80 -3.43 10.67
N ILE A 399 -1.99 -4.37 11.15
CA ILE A 399 -1.80 -4.64 12.58
C ILE A 399 -1.02 -3.51 13.25
N GLN A 400 0.10 -3.08 12.67
CA GLN A 400 0.95 -2.00 13.19
C GLN A 400 0.15 -0.69 13.35
N ARG A 401 -0.74 -0.38 12.39
CA ARG A 401 -1.69 0.74 12.51
C ARG A 401 -2.54 0.64 13.77
N ARG A 402 -3.05 -0.55 14.08
CA ARG A 402 -3.86 -0.75 15.29
C ARG A 402 -3.05 -0.62 16.58
N GLN A 403 -1.76 -0.92 16.51
CA GLN A 403 -0.83 -0.70 17.63
C GLN A 403 -0.31 0.74 17.71
N GLY A 404 -0.72 1.63 16.79
CA GLY A 404 -0.23 3.02 16.74
C GLY A 404 1.18 3.18 16.17
N GLN A 405 1.74 2.13 15.57
CA GLN A 405 3.03 2.13 14.88
C GLN A 405 2.86 2.64 13.45
N TRP A 406 2.54 3.94 13.33
CA TRP A 406 2.11 4.53 12.07
C TRP A 406 3.19 4.56 11.00
N GLN A 407 4.45 4.75 11.37
CA GLN A 407 5.57 4.78 10.43
C GLN A 407 5.85 3.40 9.85
N GLU A 408 5.91 2.39 10.71
CA GLU A 408 6.08 0.99 10.32
C GLU A 408 4.90 0.52 9.45
N SER A 409 3.67 0.85 9.86
CA SER A 409 2.46 0.55 9.09
C SER A 409 2.51 1.16 7.69
N THR A 410 2.90 2.43 7.57
CA THR A 410 3.00 3.09 6.26
C THR A 410 4.08 2.45 5.41
N ALA A 411 5.25 2.12 5.97
CA ALA A 411 6.34 1.47 5.26
C ALA A 411 5.94 0.07 4.72
N ASP A 412 5.24 -0.73 5.54
CA ASP A 412 4.78 -2.07 5.11
C ASP A 412 3.66 -1.97 4.06
N LEU A 413 2.75 -0.99 4.15
CA LEU A 413 1.73 -0.75 3.13
C LEU A 413 2.34 -0.23 1.82
N GLU A 414 3.37 0.63 1.87
CA GLU A 414 4.12 1.06 0.69
C GLU A 414 4.87 -0.10 0.03
N LYS A 415 5.44 -1.00 0.84
CA LYS A 415 6.04 -2.25 0.35
C LYS A 415 4.98 -3.12 -0.33
N ALA A 416 3.80 -3.29 0.26
CA ALA A 416 2.70 -4.03 -0.34
C ALA A 416 2.28 -3.43 -1.69
N ILE A 417 2.20 -2.09 -1.83
CA ILE A 417 1.94 -1.40 -3.10
C ILE A 417 3.08 -1.62 -4.10
N GLY A 418 4.32 -1.68 -3.65
CA GLY A 418 5.47 -2.01 -4.50
C GLY A 418 5.34 -3.39 -5.17
N LEU A 419 4.76 -4.36 -4.46
CA LEU A 419 4.49 -5.72 -4.91
C LEU A 419 3.13 -5.87 -5.62
N SER A 420 2.15 -5.07 -5.24
CA SER A 420 0.78 -5.11 -5.77
C SER A 420 0.29 -3.72 -6.21
N PRO A 421 0.90 -3.12 -7.26
CA PRO A 421 0.70 -1.72 -7.61
C PRO A 421 -0.72 -1.37 -8.10
N ASN A 422 -1.50 -2.34 -8.56
CA ASN A 422 -2.87 -2.18 -9.04
C ASN A 422 -3.91 -2.79 -8.09
N ASP A 423 -3.53 -3.11 -6.88
CA ASP A 423 -4.44 -3.61 -5.86
C ASP A 423 -5.11 -2.43 -5.13
N VAL A 424 -6.38 -2.22 -5.44
CA VAL A 424 -7.17 -1.11 -4.88
C VAL A 424 -7.32 -1.24 -3.37
N TRP A 425 -7.43 -2.46 -2.84
CA TRP A 425 -7.53 -2.69 -1.41
C TRP A 425 -6.27 -2.26 -0.65
N VAL A 426 -5.08 -2.51 -1.21
CA VAL A 426 -3.81 -2.04 -0.62
C VAL A 426 -3.74 -0.51 -0.67
N LEU A 427 -4.16 0.10 -1.80
CA LEU A 427 -4.22 1.56 -1.95
C LEU A 427 -5.19 2.20 -0.94
N GLU A 428 -6.37 1.63 -0.73
CA GLU A 428 -7.33 2.09 0.28
C GLU A 428 -6.71 2.05 1.69
N ASN A 429 -6.05 0.95 2.06
CA ASN A 429 -5.40 0.82 3.37
C ASN A 429 -4.32 1.88 3.59
N LEU A 430 -3.51 2.19 2.58
CA LEU A 430 -2.50 3.25 2.68
C LEU A 430 -3.15 4.63 2.76
N ALA A 431 -4.22 4.89 1.99
CA ALA A 431 -4.93 6.16 2.04
C ALA A 431 -5.56 6.41 3.42
N TYR A 432 -6.09 5.37 4.10
CA TYR A 432 -6.54 5.48 5.49
C TYR A 432 -5.41 5.84 6.46
N ASN A 433 -4.20 5.31 6.29
CA ASN A 433 -3.06 5.71 7.11
C ASN A 433 -2.77 7.21 6.94
N TYR A 434 -2.66 7.69 5.71
CA TYR A 434 -2.40 9.09 5.43
C TYR A 434 -3.54 10.00 5.93
N GLN A 435 -4.81 9.57 5.83
CA GLN A 435 -5.95 10.29 6.41
C GLN A 435 -5.81 10.47 7.92
N MET A 436 -5.51 9.39 8.65
CA MET A 436 -5.32 9.43 10.10
C MET A 436 -4.13 10.30 10.52
N LEU A 437 -3.08 10.30 9.73
CA LEU A 437 -1.89 11.15 9.89
C LEU A 437 -2.12 12.60 9.42
N ARG A 438 -3.28 12.89 8.82
CA ARG A 438 -3.65 14.18 8.22
C ARG A 438 -2.73 14.60 7.06
N ASP A 439 -2.06 13.66 6.42
CA ASP A 439 -1.34 13.88 5.17
C ASP A 439 -2.31 13.76 3.98
N TYR A 440 -3.14 14.81 3.83
CA TYR A 440 -4.19 14.83 2.81
C TYR A 440 -3.65 14.85 1.38
N GLN A 441 -2.45 15.37 1.17
CA GLN A 441 -1.80 15.37 -0.14
C GLN A 441 -1.50 13.94 -0.60
N GLU A 442 -0.84 13.15 0.23
CA GLU A 442 -0.53 11.76 -0.08
C GLU A 442 -1.79 10.89 -0.10
N ALA A 443 -2.74 11.09 0.83
CA ALA A 443 -4.02 10.41 0.82
C ALA A 443 -4.76 10.60 -0.52
N ASN A 444 -4.90 11.85 -0.99
CA ASN A 444 -5.53 12.14 -2.27
C ASN A 444 -4.78 11.54 -3.46
N ARG A 445 -3.44 11.58 -3.46
CA ARG A 445 -2.61 10.98 -4.51
C ARG A 445 -2.85 9.48 -4.64
N VAL A 446 -2.93 8.79 -3.51
CA VAL A 446 -3.18 7.34 -3.47
C VAL A 446 -4.62 7.01 -3.90
N VAL A 447 -5.60 7.77 -3.43
CA VAL A 447 -7.02 7.62 -3.84
C VAL A 447 -7.19 7.86 -5.34
N ASP A 448 -6.58 8.91 -5.90
CA ASP A 448 -6.66 9.20 -7.34
C ASP A 448 -6.02 8.11 -8.18
N ARG A 449 -4.92 7.51 -7.71
CA ARG A 449 -4.33 6.32 -8.34
C ARG A 449 -5.29 5.13 -8.32
N GLY A 450 -5.94 4.86 -7.20
CA GLY A 450 -6.93 3.79 -7.09
C GLY A 450 -8.13 4.01 -8.01
N LEU A 451 -8.64 5.25 -8.10
CA LEU A 451 -9.73 5.63 -9.00
C LEU A 451 -9.35 5.55 -10.49
N ALA A 452 -8.06 5.71 -10.83
CA ALA A 452 -7.58 5.48 -12.19
C ALA A 452 -7.60 3.99 -12.57
N ILE A 453 -7.43 3.09 -11.60
CA ILE A 453 -7.50 1.63 -11.78
C ILE A 453 -8.97 1.18 -11.78
N GLU A 454 -9.73 1.61 -10.77
CA GLU A 454 -11.14 1.27 -10.58
C GLU A 454 -12.00 2.54 -10.45
N PRO A 455 -12.43 3.13 -11.60
CA PRO A 455 -13.14 4.41 -11.62
C PRO A 455 -14.50 4.39 -10.92
N ARG A 456 -15.04 3.21 -10.57
CA ARG A 456 -16.32 3.02 -9.90
C ARG A 456 -16.21 2.45 -8.49
N SER A 457 -15.03 2.44 -7.89
CA SER A 457 -14.88 2.02 -6.50
C SER A 457 -15.67 2.94 -5.57
N THR A 458 -16.72 2.39 -4.96
CA THR A 458 -17.56 3.09 -3.98
C THR A 458 -16.72 3.59 -2.82
N ASN A 459 -15.86 2.72 -2.27
CA ASN A 459 -15.01 3.04 -1.13
C ASN A 459 -14.06 4.22 -1.42
N LEU A 460 -13.41 4.21 -2.58
CA LEU A 460 -12.47 5.30 -2.94
C LEU A 460 -13.18 6.63 -3.16
N TRP A 461 -14.35 6.65 -3.79
CA TRP A 461 -15.13 7.88 -3.93
C TRP A 461 -15.65 8.41 -2.59
N LEU A 462 -16.08 7.53 -1.70
CA LEU A 462 -16.46 7.90 -0.34
C LEU A 462 -15.28 8.42 0.46
N LEU A 463 -14.11 7.77 0.35
CA LEU A 463 -12.88 8.25 0.98
C LEU A 463 -12.47 9.61 0.43
N LYS A 464 -12.57 9.82 -0.90
CA LYS A 464 -12.30 11.13 -1.51
C LYS A 464 -13.25 12.22 -1.02
N SER A 465 -14.54 11.90 -0.89
CA SER A 465 -15.54 12.78 -0.29
C SER A 465 -15.17 13.15 1.14
N ARG A 466 -14.76 12.17 1.95
CA ARG A 466 -14.37 12.36 3.34
C ARG A 466 -13.11 13.20 3.48
N LEU A 467 -12.07 12.91 2.69
CA LEU A 467 -10.81 13.68 2.71
C LEU A 467 -11.04 15.16 2.43
N ALA A 468 -11.92 15.50 1.47
CA ALA A 468 -12.24 16.88 1.14
C ALA A 468 -12.92 17.62 2.29
N ILE A 469 -13.81 16.94 3.04
CA ILE A 469 -14.48 17.50 4.22
C ILE A 469 -13.49 17.61 5.39
N ASP A 470 -12.70 16.56 5.65
CA ASP A 470 -11.76 16.48 6.78
C ASP A 470 -10.65 17.54 6.66
N GLU A 471 -10.17 17.82 5.44
CA GLU A 471 -9.10 18.79 5.18
C GLU A 471 -9.61 20.24 5.30
N ARG A 472 -10.69 20.58 4.58
CA ARG A 472 -11.09 21.99 4.38
C ARG A 472 -12.59 22.24 4.48
N GLY A 473 -13.41 21.23 4.74
CA GLY A 473 -14.87 21.34 4.63
C GLY A 473 -15.35 21.54 3.19
N ASP A 474 -14.63 21.01 2.20
CA ASP A 474 -14.98 21.19 0.78
C ASP A 474 -16.10 20.25 0.36
N PHE A 475 -17.32 20.76 0.44
CA PHE A 475 -18.51 20.04 0.03
C PHE A 475 -18.65 19.88 -1.50
N GLY A 476 -18.04 20.76 -2.31
CA GLY A 476 -18.12 20.68 -3.76
C GLY A 476 -17.47 19.41 -4.29
N VAL A 477 -16.29 19.03 -3.76
CA VAL A 477 -15.63 17.76 -4.08
C VAL A 477 -16.44 16.57 -3.53
N ALA A 478 -16.96 16.68 -2.30
CA ALA A 478 -17.76 15.62 -1.69
C ALA A 478 -19.04 15.32 -2.49
N GLU A 479 -19.81 16.35 -2.83
CA GLU A 479 -21.02 16.20 -3.65
C GLU A 479 -20.73 15.63 -5.04
N LYS A 480 -19.65 16.08 -5.69
CA LYS A 480 -19.22 15.55 -6.98
C LYS A 480 -18.92 14.04 -6.90
N ALA A 481 -18.19 13.62 -5.86
CA ALA A 481 -17.88 12.21 -5.62
C ALA A 481 -19.16 11.37 -5.46
N LEU A 482 -20.08 11.80 -4.59
CA LEU A 482 -21.36 11.13 -4.36
C LEU A 482 -22.25 11.11 -5.60
N ASN A 483 -22.28 12.19 -6.40
CA ASN A 483 -23.06 12.26 -7.63
C ASN A 483 -22.51 11.31 -8.71
N LEU A 484 -21.20 11.10 -8.80
CA LEU A 484 -20.61 10.11 -9.72
C LEU A 484 -21.06 8.68 -9.39
N LEU A 485 -21.18 8.35 -8.10
CA LEU A 485 -21.69 7.05 -7.67
C LEU A 485 -23.17 6.82 -7.99
N ARG A 486 -23.98 7.91 -8.04
CA ARG A 486 -25.42 7.83 -8.37
C ARG A 486 -25.68 7.63 -9.86
N GLN A 487 -24.74 7.94 -10.74
CA GLN A 487 -24.96 7.83 -12.19
C GLN A 487 -25.00 6.36 -12.63
N PRO A 488 -26.02 5.95 -13.41
CA PRO A 488 -26.01 4.64 -14.04
C PRO A 488 -24.80 4.52 -14.96
N ALA A 489 -24.28 3.30 -15.14
CA ALA A 489 -23.11 3.05 -15.97
C ALA A 489 -23.34 3.51 -17.41
N ILE A 490 -22.82 4.68 -17.78
CA ILE A 490 -22.75 5.15 -19.16
C ILE A 490 -21.45 4.62 -19.75
N GLY A 491 -21.54 3.69 -20.68
CA GLY A 491 -20.43 3.30 -21.52
C GLY A 491 -20.08 1.81 -21.49
N ALA A 492 -20.25 1.19 -22.64
CA ALA A 492 -19.81 -0.16 -22.93
C ALA A 492 -18.31 -0.31 -22.71
N GLY A 493 -17.89 -1.26 -21.87
CA GLY A 493 -16.49 -1.65 -21.72
C GLY A 493 -16.08 -2.14 -20.35
N LEU A 494 -16.77 -1.77 -19.28
CA LEU A 494 -16.46 -2.27 -17.94
C LEU A 494 -17.35 -3.48 -17.60
N LYS A 495 -16.74 -4.64 -17.48
CA LYS A 495 -17.38 -5.88 -17.04
C LYS A 495 -17.72 -5.79 -15.54
N GLY A 496 -18.83 -5.11 -15.21
CA GLY A 496 -19.40 -5.05 -13.88
C GLY A 496 -20.91 -4.81 -13.97
N LYS A 497 -21.70 -5.54 -13.21
CA LYS A 497 -23.15 -5.39 -13.14
C LYS A 497 -23.50 -3.92 -12.86
N GLY A 498 -24.35 -3.30 -13.68
CA GLY A 498 -24.66 -1.88 -13.65
C GLY A 498 -25.43 -1.37 -12.43
N GLU A 499 -25.59 -2.15 -11.37
CA GLU A 499 -26.27 -1.79 -10.12
C GLU A 499 -25.32 -1.87 -8.92
N LEU A 500 -25.44 -0.89 -8.02
CA LEU A 500 -24.77 -0.90 -6.73
C LEU A 500 -25.25 -2.09 -5.88
N SER A 501 -24.37 -2.70 -5.11
CA SER A 501 -24.75 -3.67 -4.09
C SER A 501 -25.72 -3.06 -3.07
N ALA A 502 -26.43 -3.88 -2.30
CA ALA A 502 -27.30 -3.37 -1.23
C ALA A 502 -26.47 -2.59 -0.19
N GLU A 503 -25.28 -3.05 0.12
CA GLU A 503 -24.35 -2.36 1.01
C GLU A 503 -23.89 -1.01 0.45
N ASP A 504 -23.40 -0.96 -0.79
CA ASP A 504 -22.96 0.28 -1.45
C ASP A 504 -24.10 1.31 -1.52
N ARG A 505 -25.31 0.86 -1.79
CA ARG A 505 -26.50 1.72 -1.81
C ARG A 505 -26.80 2.31 -0.44
N THR A 506 -26.74 1.49 0.61
CA THR A 506 -26.90 1.95 2.01
C THR A 506 -25.86 3.00 2.34
N ILE A 507 -24.60 2.72 2.07
CA ILE A 507 -23.49 3.62 2.38
C ILE A 507 -23.62 4.94 1.60
N LEU A 508 -23.99 4.89 0.32
CA LEU A 508 -24.21 6.08 -0.50
C LEU A 508 -25.34 6.97 0.03
N LEU A 509 -26.48 6.39 0.42
CA LEU A 509 -27.60 7.12 1.01
C LEU A 509 -27.21 7.79 2.33
N LEU A 510 -26.61 7.06 3.24
CA LEU A 510 -26.16 7.60 4.52
C LEU A 510 -25.09 8.68 4.36
N SER A 511 -24.11 8.47 3.48
CA SER A 511 -23.06 9.47 3.22
C SER A 511 -23.63 10.74 2.60
N SER A 512 -24.61 10.60 1.70
CA SER A 512 -25.30 11.76 1.09
C SER A 512 -26.09 12.55 2.13
N ALA A 513 -26.83 11.87 2.99
CA ALA A 513 -27.56 12.51 4.08
C ALA A 513 -26.64 13.19 5.09
N ASN A 514 -25.51 12.56 5.42
CA ASN A 514 -24.51 13.13 6.32
C ASN A 514 -23.87 14.41 5.73
N VAL A 515 -23.51 14.41 4.45
CA VAL A 515 -22.99 15.61 3.76
C VAL A 515 -24.02 16.74 3.82
N ALA A 516 -25.30 16.47 3.55
CA ALA A 516 -26.35 17.46 3.65
C ALA A 516 -26.54 17.98 5.10
N LEU A 517 -26.47 17.13 6.11
CA LEU A 517 -26.50 17.52 7.53
C LEU A 517 -25.35 18.46 7.89
N LEU A 518 -24.12 18.14 7.48
CA LEU A 518 -22.93 18.96 7.74
C LEU A 518 -22.99 20.33 7.03
N GLN A 519 -23.70 20.41 5.89
CA GLN A 519 -23.97 21.67 5.17
C GLN A 519 -25.11 22.49 5.78
N GLY A 520 -25.86 21.95 6.73
CA GLY A 520 -27.08 22.58 7.24
C GLY A 520 -28.29 22.46 6.31
N LYS A 521 -28.24 21.61 5.27
CA LYS A 521 -29.34 21.31 4.33
C LYS A 521 -30.24 20.21 4.90
N TYR A 522 -30.94 20.53 5.99
CA TYR A 522 -31.64 19.50 6.79
C TYR A 522 -32.85 18.89 6.07
N GLU A 523 -33.56 19.68 5.26
CA GLU A 523 -34.66 19.18 4.42
C GLU A 523 -34.16 18.20 3.34
N GLU A 524 -33.01 18.49 2.73
CA GLU A 524 -32.37 17.61 1.75
C GLU A 524 -31.90 16.29 2.39
N ALA A 525 -31.34 16.38 3.60
CA ALA A 525 -30.97 15.22 4.37
C ALA A 525 -32.17 14.32 4.66
N LEU A 526 -33.31 14.88 5.12
CA LEU A 526 -34.54 14.14 5.37
C LEU A 526 -35.09 13.52 4.06
N ALA A 527 -35.19 14.30 2.97
CA ALA A 527 -35.63 13.77 1.69
C ALA A 527 -34.78 12.57 1.22
N THR A 528 -33.45 12.62 1.45
CA THR A 528 -32.54 11.49 1.14
C THR A 528 -32.86 10.27 2.01
N LEU A 529 -33.02 10.44 3.32
CA LEU A 529 -33.28 9.35 4.26
C LEU A 529 -34.68 8.73 4.06
N GLU A 530 -35.65 9.52 3.68
CA GLU A 530 -37.04 9.10 3.43
C GLU A 530 -37.26 8.55 2.01
N SER A 531 -36.30 8.73 1.11
CA SER A 531 -36.39 8.26 -0.29
C SER A 531 -36.47 6.73 -0.42
N ALA A 532 -36.12 6.00 0.65
CA ALA A 532 -36.12 4.56 0.68
C ALA A 532 -36.59 4.02 2.05
N GLU A 533 -37.20 2.85 2.04
CA GLU A 533 -37.64 2.13 3.23
C GLU A 533 -36.45 1.64 4.08
N ASP A 534 -36.72 1.17 5.32
CA ASP A 534 -35.67 0.71 6.26
C ASP A 534 -34.88 -0.50 5.73
N ASP A 535 -35.49 -1.36 4.91
CA ASP A 535 -34.81 -2.49 4.28
C ASP A 535 -33.68 -2.08 3.34
N ALA A 536 -33.80 -0.94 2.67
CA ALA A 536 -32.72 -0.38 1.85
C ALA A 536 -31.48 0.05 2.68
N PHE A 537 -31.63 0.21 3.99
CA PHE A 537 -30.54 0.55 4.92
C PHE A 537 -30.04 -0.67 5.71
N SER A 538 -30.59 -1.83 5.48
CA SER A 538 -30.16 -3.09 6.14
C SER A 538 -28.92 -3.73 5.52
N GLY A 539 -28.47 -3.25 4.35
CA GLY A 539 -27.29 -3.77 3.65
C GLY A 539 -25.97 -3.58 4.41
N LYS A 540 -25.97 -2.74 5.46
CA LYS A 540 -24.83 -2.52 6.34
C LYS A 540 -25.26 -2.62 7.80
N PRO A 541 -24.47 -3.29 8.68
CA PRO A 541 -24.70 -3.28 10.13
C PRO A 541 -24.82 -1.84 10.67
N GLY A 542 -25.84 -1.56 11.45
CA GLY A 542 -26.11 -0.22 11.99
C GLY A 542 -26.74 0.76 11.02
N GLY A 543 -26.97 0.41 9.74
CA GLY A 543 -27.49 1.35 8.75
C GLY A 543 -28.88 1.87 9.06
N VAL A 544 -29.78 1.03 9.56
CA VAL A 544 -31.13 1.42 10.01
C VAL A 544 -31.07 2.35 11.22
N PHE A 545 -30.16 2.08 12.16
CA PHE A 545 -29.91 2.98 13.29
C PHE A 545 -29.46 4.36 12.79
N GLU A 546 -28.43 4.41 11.96
CA GLU A 546 -27.89 5.69 11.44
C GLU A 546 -28.96 6.48 10.66
N LYS A 547 -29.76 5.84 9.81
CA LYS A 547 -30.90 6.48 9.15
C LYS A 547 -31.81 7.20 10.15
N ARG A 548 -32.28 6.50 11.16
CA ARG A 548 -33.21 7.02 12.19
C ARG A 548 -32.57 8.10 13.05
N PHE A 549 -31.28 7.93 13.39
CA PHE A 549 -30.51 8.89 14.17
C PHE A 549 -30.30 10.20 13.41
N MET A 550 -29.89 10.14 12.15
CA MET A 550 -29.71 11.31 11.28
C MET A 550 -31.04 12.03 11.02
N ALA A 551 -32.15 11.29 10.82
CA ALA A 551 -33.46 11.90 10.69
C ALA A 551 -33.86 12.67 11.97
N GLY A 552 -33.58 12.11 13.14
CA GLY A 552 -33.79 12.78 14.42
C GLY A 552 -32.98 14.06 14.57
N LEU A 553 -31.73 14.08 14.09
CA LEU A 553 -30.89 15.30 14.06
C LEU A 553 -31.47 16.36 13.12
N ALA A 554 -31.85 15.98 11.90
CA ALA A 554 -32.42 16.90 10.91
C ALA A 554 -33.73 17.52 11.41
N HIS A 555 -34.66 16.72 11.94
CA HIS A 555 -35.91 17.21 12.54
C HIS A 555 -35.66 18.22 13.67
N ARG A 556 -34.69 17.91 14.56
CA ARG A 556 -34.32 18.82 15.66
C ARG A 556 -33.86 20.18 15.14
N LYS A 557 -33.03 20.18 14.10
CA LYS A 557 -32.48 21.41 13.51
C LYS A 557 -33.57 22.22 12.79
N LEU A 558 -34.61 21.58 12.28
CA LEU A 558 -35.78 22.22 11.69
C LEU A 558 -36.83 22.69 12.73
N GLY A 559 -36.63 22.41 14.02
CA GLY A 559 -37.59 22.72 15.07
C GLY A 559 -38.78 21.76 15.15
N HIS A 560 -38.73 20.62 14.46
CA HIS A 560 -39.72 19.57 14.48
C HIS A 560 -39.49 18.65 15.70
N GLU A 561 -39.78 19.14 16.91
CA GLU A 561 -39.40 18.45 18.14
C GLU A 561 -40.10 17.10 18.34
N ALA A 562 -41.41 16.99 17.97
CA ALA A 562 -42.16 15.76 18.10
C ALA A 562 -41.59 14.65 17.19
N GLU A 563 -41.30 14.97 15.94
CA GLU A 563 -40.72 14.08 14.93
C GLU A 563 -39.29 13.68 15.32
N SER A 564 -38.50 14.64 15.85
CA SER A 564 -37.16 14.38 16.38
C SER A 564 -37.21 13.36 17.51
N GLN A 565 -38.07 13.54 18.50
CA GLN A 565 -38.24 12.63 19.64
C GLN A 565 -38.70 11.24 19.18
N ALA A 566 -39.63 11.17 18.21
CA ALA A 566 -40.08 9.92 17.63
C ALA A 566 -38.98 9.18 16.88
N ALA A 567 -38.16 9.90 16.08
CA ALA A 567 -37.01 9.32 15.35
C ALA A 567 -35.95 8.80 16.30
N PHE A 568 -35.56 9.57 17.33
CA PHE A 568 -34.58 9.10 18.33
C PHE A 568 -35.13 7.93 19.17
N SER A 569 -36.44 7.88 19.48
CA SER A 569 -37.02 6.73 20.17
C SER A 569 -36.92 5.46 19.33
N LYS A 570 -37.22 5.53 18.04
CA LYS A 570 -37.05 4.41 17.11
C LYS A 570 -35.57 4.01 16.93
N ALA A 571 -34.64 4.99 16.89
CA ALA A 571 -33.22 4.72 16.85
C ALA A 571 -32.75 4.01 18.12
N LYS A 572 -33.26 4.39 19.32
CA LYS A 572 -32.96 3.72 20.59
C LYS A 572 -33.42 2.28 20.57
N GLU A 573 -34.68 2.01 20.15
CA GLU A 573 -35.22 0.64 20.05
C GLU A 573 -34.34 -0.24 19.13
N GLN A 574 -33.89 0.33 18.01
CA GLN A 574 -32.99 -0.35 17.08
C GLN A 574 -31.60 -0.64 17.72
N ALA A 575 -30.99 0.37 18.36
CA ALA A 575 -29.71 0.21 19.05
C ALA A 575 -29.78 -0.83 20.16
N GLU A 576 -30.86 -0.86 20.95
CA GLU A 576 -31.09 -1.87 22.00
C GLU A 576 -31.27 -3.28 21.41
N ALA A 577 -31.93 -3.40 20.25
CA ALA A 577 -32.08 -4.69 19.56
C ALA A 577 -30.73 -5.21 19.04
N GLU A 578 -29.94 -4.35 18.41
CA GLU A 578 -28.61 -4.68 17.90
C GLU A 578 -27.66 -5.02 19.03
N LEU A 579 -27.72 -4.30 20.15
CA LEU A 579 -26.88 -4.55 21.33
C LEU A 579 -27.21 -5.88 22.01
N ARG A 580 -28.50 -6.29 22.05
CA ARG A 580 -28.90 -7.61 22.55
C ARG A 580 -28.25 -8.76 21.77
N ALA A 581 -28.05 -8.57 20.45
CA ALA A 581 -27.39 -9.55 19.62
C ALA A 581 -25.87 -9.59 19.83
N ALA A 582 -25.24 -8.46 20.21
CA ALA A 582 -23.81 -8.35 20.44
C ALA A 582 -23.50 -7.39 21.61
N PRO A 583 -23.64 -7.84 22.87
CA PRO A 583 -23.54 -6.95 24.04
C PRO A 583 -22.17 -6.28 24.23
N ASN A 584 -21.10 -6.93 23.79
CA ASN A 584 -19.72 -6.46 23.93
C ASN A 584 -19.18 -5.75 22.65
N ASP A 585 -20.06 -5.34 21.76
CA ASP A 585 -19.68 -4.59 20.58
C ASP A 585 -19.56 -3.10 20.91
N ALA A 586 -18.35 -2.55 20.84
CA ALA A 586 -18.08 -1.16 21.24
C ALA A 586 -18.86 -0.12 20.39
N PRO A 587 -18.89 -0.20 19.04
CA PRO A 587 -19.70 0.70 18.20
C PRO A 587 -21.19 0.68 18.56
N ARG A 588 -21.80 -0.48 18.82
CA ARG A 588 -23.23 -0.57 19.20
C ARG A 588 -23.50 0.05 20.56
N ASN A 589 -22.58 -0.12 21.52
CA ASN A 589 -22.66 0.56 22.81
C ASN A 589 -22.56 2.09 22.64
N ALA A 590 -21.65 2.58 21.79
CA ALA A 590 -21.52 4.00 21.48
C ALA A 590 -22.77 4.56 20.76
N ASN A 591 -23.36 3.83 19.83
CA ASN A 591 -24.62 4.21 19.18
C ASN A 591 -25.78 4.36 20.16
N LEU A 592 -25.93 3.43 21.10
CA LEU A 592 -26.92 3.55 22.17
C LEU A 592 -26.65 4.80 23.04
N ALA A 593 -25.39 5.06 23.40
CA ALA A 593 -25.01 6.24 24.15
C ALA A 593 -25.37 7.56 23.45
N ARG A 594 -25.09 7.68 22.16
CA ARG A 594 -25.41 8.86 21.33
C ARG A 594 -26.90 9.16 21.34
N VAL A 595 -27.73 8.16 21.13
CA VAL A 595 -29.19 8.37 21.11
C VAL A 595 -29.76 8.64 22.52
N LEU A 596 -29.23 8.01 23.58
CA LEU A 596 -29.61 8.31 24.97
C LEU A 596 -29.31 9.78 25.32
N ALA A 597 -28.18 10.31 24.89
CA ALA A 597 -27.82 11.73 25.07
C ALA A 597 -28.85 12.65 24.41
N ARG A 598 -29.28 12.33 23.18
CA ARG A 598 -30.30 13.12 22.44
C ARG A 598 -31.69 13.03 23.08
N LEU A 599 -32.00 11.96 23.78
CA LEU A 599 -33.22 11.79 24.57
C LEU A 599 -33.13 12.36 26.01
N GLY A 600 -32.05 13.07 26.34
CA GLY A 600 -31.87 13.70 27.66
C GLY A 600 -31.56 12.73 28.81
N LYS A 601 -31.17 11.48 28.50
CA LYS A 601 -30.80 10.46 29.49
C LYS A 601 -29.30 10.56 29.86
N LYS A 602 -28.91 11.68 30.46
CA LYS A 602 -27.52 12.08 30.70
C LYS A 602 -26.66 10.96 31.29
N ASP A 603 -27.03 10.45 32.49
CA ASP A 603 -26.16 9.53 33.21
C ASP A 603 -26.04 8.18 32.48
N ALA A 604 -27.13 7.70 31.88
CA ALA A 604 -27.14 6.47 31.10
C ALA A 604 -26.28 6.62 29.83
N ALA A 605 -26.38 7.78 29.16
CA ALA A 605 -25.57 8.07 27.95
C ALA A 605 -24.07 8.06 28.28
N ILE A 606 -23.67 8.76 29.36
CA ILE A 606 -22.25 8.82 29.77
C ILE A 606 -21.75 7.41 30.17
N ALA A 607 -22.53 6.66 30.96
CA ALA A 607 -22.12 5.32 31.36
C ALA A 607 -21.92 4.40 30.16
N GLN A 608 -22.87 4.44 29.20
CA GLN A 608 -22.82 3.61 28.01
C GLN A 608 -21.66 3.99 27.07
N ALA A 609 -21.37 5.31 26.92
CA ALA A 609 -20.24 5.78 26.11
C ALA A 609 -18.89 5.41 26.72
N LYS A 610 -18.76 5.52 28.05
CA LYS A 610 -17.55 5.05 28.77
C LYS A 610 -17.35 3.55 28.58
N HIS A 611 -18.42 2.77 28.71
CA HIS A 611 -18.34 1.34 28.47
C HIS A 611 -17.88 1.00 27.06
N ALA A 612 -18.32 1.75 26.04
CA ALA A 612 -17.82 1.58 24.68
C ALA A 612 -16.29 1.84 24.58
N THR A 613 -15.77 2.85 25.27
CA THR A 613 -14.32 3.13 25.30
C THR A 613 -13.52 2.08 26.09
N GLU A 614 -14.14 1.43 27.07
CA GLU A 614 -13.55 0.30 27.83
C GLU A 614 -13.49 -0.97 26.98
N LEU A 615 -14.50 -1.21 26.14
CA LEU A 615 -14.54 -2.37 25.24
C LEU A 615 -13.52 -2.27 24.10
N LEU A 616 -13.22 -1.06 23.63
CA LEU A 616 -12.26 -0.79 22.56
C LEU A 616 -11.38 0.42 22.89
N PRO A 617 -10.47 0.31 23.87
CA PRO A 617 -9.58 1.41 24.23
C PRO A 617 -8.52 1.65 23.15
N GLU A 618 -8.06 2.89 23.03
CA GLU A 618 -7.02 3.28 22.09
C GLU A 618 -5.69 2.54 22.31
N SER A 619 -5.43 2.10 23.52
CA SER A 619 -4.25 1.28 23.87
C SER A 619 -4.29 -0.13 23.24
N VAL A 620 -5.49 -0.61 22.88
CA VAL A 620 -5.69 -1.88 22.19
C VAL A 620 -5.79 -1.66 20.68
N ASP A 621 -6.49 -0.59 20.26
CA ASP A 621 -6.68 -0.31 18.84
C ASP A 621 -6.55 1.20 18.58
N ALA A 622 -5.36 1.65 18.17
CA ALA A 622 -5.08 3.05 17.90
C ALA A 622 -5.75 3.58 16.60
N PHE A 623 -6.36 2.70 15.81
CA PHE A 623 -7.10 3.08 14.59
C PHE A 623 -8.60 3.27 14.88
N ALA A 624 -9.23 2.31 15.55
CA ALA A 624 -10.67 2.33 15.82
C ALA A 624 -11.02 2.89 17.22
N GLY A 625 -10.14 2.77 18.20
CA GLY A 625 -10.35 3.30 19.57
C GLY A 625 -10.59 4.82 19.63
N PRO A 626 -9.86 5.65 18.85
CA PRO A 626 -10.13 7.09 18.77
C PRO A 626 -11.55 7.45 18.35
N GLU A 627 -12.24 6.60 17.58
CA GLU A 627 -13.65 6.80 17.22
C GLU A 627 -14.57 6.66 18.45
N MET A 628 -14.31 5.68 19.30
CA MET A 628 -15.07 5.52 20.56
C MET A 628 -14.85 6.73 21.48
N THR A 629 -13.62 7.23 21.56
CA THR A 629 -13.29 8.46 22.29
C THR A 629 -13.99 9.69 21.71
N ALA A 630 -14.09 9.79 20.40
CA ALA A 630 -14.81 10.87 19.72
C ALA A 630 -16.31 10.83 19.98
N MET A 631 -16.91 9.63 19.95
CA MET A 631 -18.32 9.44 20.33
C MET A 631 -18.60 9.78 21.81
N LEU A 632 -17.67 9.47 22.73
CA LEU A 632 -17.76 9.91 24.12
C LEU A 632 -17.67 11.43 24.24
N ALA A 633 -16.80 12.08 23.46
CA ALA A 633 -16.70 13.55 23.42
C ALA A 633 -18.00 14.17 22.87
N GLU A 634 -18.61 13.58 21.83
CA GLU A 634 -19.95 13.95 21.33
C GLU A 634 -21.00 13.86 22.46
N VAL A 635 -21.05 12.73 23.15
CA VAL A 635 -22.01 12.53 24.27
C VAL A 635 -21.82 13.61 25.33
N TYR A 636 -20.59 13.90 25.77
CA TYR A 636 -20.31 14.94 26.74
C TYR A 636 -20.74 16.33 26.24
N ALA A 637 -20.46 16.69 24.99
CA ALA A 637 -20.88 17.95 24.42
C ALA A 637 -22.41 18.10 24.42
N VAL A 638 -23.13 17.04 24.03
CA VAL A 638 -24.60 17.05 23.93
C VAL A 638 -25.26 17.16 25.31
N VAL A 639 -24.68 16.57 26.36
CA VAL A 639 -25.27 16.61 27.71
C VAL A 639 -24.73 17.76 28.58
N GLY A 640 -23.96 18.68 28.01
CA GLY A 640 -23.46 19.88 28.66
C GLY A 640 -22.22 19.69 29.56
N GLU A 641 -21.51 18.57 29.43
CA GLU A 641 -20.23 18.30 30.11
C GLU A 641 -19.06 18.87 29.32
N ASN A 642 -19.10 20.18 29.00
CA ASN A 642 -18.20 20.84 28.06
C ASN A 642 -16.71 20.66 28.40
N ALA A 643 -16.33 20.68 29.69
CA ALA A 643 -14.92 20.52 30.08
C ALA A 643 -14.39 19.12 29.73
N ASN A 644 -15.21 18.09 29.93
CA ASN A 644 -14.87 16.72 29.58
C ASN A 644 -14.77 16.52 28.06
N ALA A 645 -15.74 17.08 27.30
CA ALA A 645 -15.72 17.06 25.85
C ALA A 645 -14.45 17.71 25.30
N LEU A 646 -14.10 18.93 25.75
CA LEU A 646 -12.93 19.67 25.29
C LEU A 646 -11.61 18.95 25.59
N GLY A 647 -11.51 18.31 26.77
CA GLY A 647 -10.32 17.55 27.13
C GLY A 647 -10.08 16.34 26.18
N LEU A 648 -11.14 15.63 25.80
CA LEU A 648 -11.04 14.52 24.84
C LEU A 648 -10.74 15.03 23.43
N LEU A 649 -11.37 16.11 22.98
CA LEU A 649 -11.13 16.69 21.65
C LEU A 649 -9.69 17.22 21.52
N ASP A 650 -9.11 17.85 22.54
CA ASP A 650 -7.71 18.28 22.54
C ASP A 650 -6.76 17.09 22.37
N GLY A 651 -7.03 16.00 23.11
CA GLY A 651 -6.28 14.75 22.95
C GLY A 651 -6.40 14.15 21.55
N LEU A 652 -7.59 14.10 20.95
CA LEU A 652 -7.83 13.55 19.61
C LEU A 652 -7.19 14.40 18.49
N LEU A 653 -7.19 15.72 18.63
CA LEU A 653 -6.56 16.63 17.67
C LEU A 653 -5.04 16.58 17.74
N SER A 654 -4.46 16.24 18.89
CA SER A 654 -2.99 16.19 19.09
C SER A 654 -2.31 14.93 18.56
N ARG A 655 -3.07 13.91 18.14
CA ARG A 655 -2.56 12.61 17.66
C ARG A 655 -3.30 12.12 16.40
N PRO A 656 -2.84 11.07 15.72
CA PRO A 656 -3.57 10.46 14.61
C PRO A 656 -4.97 10.05 15.03
N SER A 657 -5.98 10.60 14.35
CA SER A 657 -7.40 10.33 14.57
C SER A 657 -8.23 10.86 13.41
N GLY A 658 -9.48 10.37 13.27
CA GLY A 658 -10.45 10.87 12.29
C GLY A 658 -11.11 12.20 12.68
N VAL A 659 -10.73 12.84 13.80
CA VAL A 659 -11.26 14.13 14.25
C VAL A 659 -10.40 15.25 13.67
N THR A 660 -11.04 16.23 13.01
CA THR A 660 -10.36 17.37 12.40
C THR A 660 -11.03 18.68 12.79
N VAL A 661 -10.28 19.78 12.71
CA VAL A 661 -10.81 21.12 12.99
C VAL A 661 -11.95 21.46 12.01
N ALA A 662 -11.82 21.09 10.73
CA ALA A 662 -12.85 21.30 9.73
C ALA A 662 -14.16 20.59 10.13
N LEU A 663 -14.06 19.31 10.52
CA LEU A 663 -15.23 18.53 10.93
C LEU A 663 -15.87 19.09 12.20
N LEU A 664 -15.10 19.46 13.23
CA LEU A 664 -15.63 20.03 14.48
C LEU A 664 -16.35 21.36 14.27
N ARG A 665 -15.95 22.14 13.27
CA ARG A 665 -16.68 23.37 12.88
C ARG A 665 -18.02 23.12 12.25
N LEU A 666 -18.19 21.98 11.60
CA LEU A 666 -19.37 21.62 10.81
C LEU A 666 -20.36 20.75 11.59
N ASP A 667 -19.87 19.92 12.52
CA ASP A 667 -20.67 18.93 13.22
C ASP A 667 -21.73 19.57 14.13
N PRO A 668 -23.03 19.29 13.90
CA PRO A 668 -24.12 19.75 14.76
C PRO A 668 -24.01 19.27 16.23
N ALA A 669 -23.26 18.24 16.51
CA ALA A 669 -23.03 17.77 17.87
C ALA A 669 -22.23 18.77 18.71
N MET A 670 -21.44 19.62 18.07
CA MET A 670 -20.58 20.61 18.71
C MET A 670 -21.28 21.96 18.95
N ASP A 671 -22.57 22.11 18.61
CA ASP A 671 -23.28 23.39 18.72
C ASP A 671 -23.23 24.02 20.10
N GLN A 672 -23.35 23.22 21.18
CA GLN A 672 -23.28 23.73 22.56
C GLN A 672 -21.87 24.20 22.95
N LEU A 673 -20.84 23.81 22.19
CA LEU A 673 -19.45 24.24 22.41
C LEU A 673 -19.09 25.49 21.59
N ARG A 674 -19.88 25.86 20.56
CA ARG A 674 -19.49 26.93 19.62
C ARG A 674 -19.22 28.27 20.28
N ASP A 675 -19.98 28.62 21.33
CA ASP A 675 -19.84 29.87 22.09
C ASP A 675 -18.85 29.73 23.26
N ASP A 676 -18.30 28.53 23.52
CA ASP A 676 -17.27 28.36 24.56
C ASP A 676 -15.92 28.85 24.05
N ARG A 677 -15.35 29.83 24.71
CA ARG A 677 -14.05 30.41 24.35
C ARG A 677 -12.95 29.36 24.25
N ARG A 678 -12.96 28.37 25.13
CA ARG A 678 -11.96 27.28 25.12
C ARG A 678 -12.08 26.42 23.87
N PHE A 679 -13.29 26.25 23.33
CA PHE A 679 -13.49 25.56 22.05
C PHE A 679 -12.90 26.36 20.89
N GLN A 680 -13.10 27.67 20.87
CA GLN A 680 -12.51 28.53 19.84
C GLN A 680 -10.97 28.55 19.93
N GLU A 681 -10.41 28.60 21.14
CA GLU A 681 -8.97 28.47 21.35
C GLU A 681 -8.42 27.11 20.88
N LEU A 682 -9.18 26.03 21.09
CA LEU A 682 -8.86 24.68 20.60
C LEU A 682 -8.85 24.65 19.05
N LEU A 683 -9.87 25.18 18.39
CA LEU A 683 -9.95 25.24 16.94
C LEU A 683 -8.85 26.10 16.33
N GLN A 684 -8.43 27.17 17.00
CA GLN A 684 -7.30 27.99 16.58
C GLN A 684 -5.97 27.25 16.76
N LYS A 685 -5.75 26.64 17.93
CA LYS A 685 -4.51 25.88 18.24
C LYS A 685 -4.14 24.84 17.17
N TYR A 686 -5.14 24.15 16.61
CA TYR A 686 -4.94 23.08 15.63
C TYR A 686 -5.34 23.47 14.19
N GLY A 687 -5.90 24.67 13.99
CA GLY A 687 -6.36 25.13 12.67
C GLY A 687 -5.31 25.89 11.85
N ASP A 688 -4.33 26.52 12.50
CA ASP A 688 -3.30 27.33 11.84
C ASP A 688 -2.12 26.51 11.28
N GLY A 689 -2.17 25.17 11.37
CA GLY A 689 -1.11 24.25 10.95
C GLY A 689 -1.52 23.22 9.87
N SER A 690 -2.71 23.33 9.27
CA SER A 690 -3.21 22.41 8.24
C SER A 690 -3.22 23.06 6.85
#